data_7d1edf5f9ea3066df57bf31873162a22
#
_entry.id   7d1edf5f9ea3066df57bf31873162a22
#
_cell.length_a   1.000
_cell.length_b   1.000
_cell.length_c   1.000
_cell.angle_alpha   90.00
_cell.angle_beta   90.00
_cell.angle_gamma   90.00
#
_symmetry.space_group_name_H-M   'P 1'
#
loop_
_entity.id
_entity.type
_entity.pdbx_description
1 polymer ?
#
loop_
_entity_poly.entity_id
_entity_poly.type
_entity_poly.pdbx_seq_one_letter_code
_entity_poly.pdbx_strand_id
1 'polypeptide(L)'
;MRSGFIAHVRFDENGEPIEHWLDDHLRDVAKLAAEFADLFGADWAHTAGIWHDLGKYNPEFQAYIRHKTGYERENAHIETAGRVDHSTAGASYAVEKLGVAGRILAYLIAGHHAGLPDWHQELGSGGALKKRLENKTHLQKATAVSIPADILAAPNLQPPALARQAENFALWVRMLFSALVDADFLDTERFMSEAKFNQRGQYQSLTHLREVFNDHMNTLAINAKPSQVNEIRADILRQCREAAEKPVGLFSLSVPTGGGKTLSSMAFALDHAVKQGMQRIIYVIPYTSIIEQTAQVFRTIFGDENVVEHHSNTDPDKAEKENAQSRLATENWDAPIIVTTSVQYFESLFAARTSRCRKLHNIANSVVVLDETQLLPPEHLKPILRVMRQLSAHYRVTQVLSTATQPALKTQLDPFGRVEREGLDDVCEIISASETLYQQLERVRLELPDDFQTSRSWEELAEELEDYERVLVIVSRRQDARDLHALMPKGTYHLSALMCAQHRSQVIDEIKRKLKTDESVRVVSTQLVEAGVDMDFPVVYRAMAGLDSIAQAAGRCNREGLLSDKGKVVVFIPPKPSRGLLGKAAESGVSMLAALAGQTLESLPPQMFTQYFDQFYNKLNTLDKAGINELLMPDNQLGDCQFRTAALKFRMIEDGDTYTVFVKFDEKAAELLATLESMGPERWLMRKLQRYTVTLYGYQFRPLL
;
A
#
# COMPACT_ATOMS: atom_id res chain seq x y z
N MET A 1 5.26 40.65 21.35
CA MET A 1 6.66 40.97 20.94
C MET A 1 7.32 39.66 20.61
N ARG A 2 8.10 39.58 19.51
CA ARG A 2 8.86 38.40 19.17
C ARG A 2 9.98 38.18 20.19
N SER A 3 10.24 36.94 20.57
CA SER A 3 11.24 36.59 21.59
C SER A 3 12.70 36.77 21.13
N GLY A 4 12.93 36.96 19.84
CA GLY A 4 14.27 37.06 19.23
C GLY A 4 14.98 35.72 19.04
N PHE A 5 14.27 34.57 19.17
CA PHE A 5 14.79 33.23 18.92
C PHE A 5 14.43 32.76 17.50
N ILE A 6 15.32 31.98 16.90
CA ILE A 6 15.28 31.59 15.49
C ILE A 6 14.97 30.10 15.39
N ALA A 7 14.00 29.72 14.52
CA ALA A 7 13.70 28.34 14.15
C ALA A 7 14.59 27.84 13.02
N HIS A 8 14.70 28.63 11.94
CA HIS A 8 15.45 28.31 10.72
C HIS A 8 16.10 29.57 10.15
N VAL A 9 17.13 29.39 9.31
CA VAL A 9 17.78 30.48 8.57
C VAL A 9 17.93 30.06 7.12
N ARG A 10 17.62 30.94 6.17
CA ARG A 10 18.00 30.82 4.77
C ARG A 10 18.83 32.01 4.36
N PHE A 11 19.51 31.94 3.25
CA PHE A 11 20.26 33.08 2.68
C PHE A 11 19.55 33.57 1.44
N ASP A 12 19.53 34.89 1.24
CA ASP A 12 19.05 35.49 0.01
C ASP A 12 20.10 35.37 -1.13
N GLU A 13 19.76 35.93 -2.30
CA GLU A 13 20.67 35.93 -3.48
C GLU A 13 21.96 36.70 -3.24
N ASN A 14 22.01 37.60 -2.25
CA ASN A 14 23.19 38.37 -1.86
C ASN A 14 24.00 37.69 -0.75
N GLY A 15 23.54 36.56 -0.24
CA GLY A 15 24.16 35.86 0.89
C GLY A 15 23.80 36.42 2.26
N GLU A 16 22.79 37.31 2.37
CA GLU A 16 22.32 37.83 3.63
C GLU A 16 21.34 36.85 4.29
N PRO A 17 21.44 36.65 5.65
CA PRO A 17 20.61 35.70 6.35
C PRO A 17 19.17 36.25 6.53
N ILE A 18 18.20 35.46 6.14
CA ILE A 18 16.79 35.65 6.44
C ILE A 18 16.40 34.71 7.57
N GLU A 19 15.87 35.23 8.65
CA GLU A 19 15.54 34.48 9.86
C GLU A 19 14.05 34.11 9.90
N HIS A 20 13.79 32.82 10.18
CA HIS A 20 12.46 32.34 10.55
C HIS A 20 12.32 32.35 12.07
N TRP A 21 11.47 33.22 12.59
CA TRP A 21 11.29 33.40 14.02
C TRP A 21 10.63 32.17 14.65
N LEU A 22 11.17 31.68 15.75
CA LEU A 22 10.69 30.48 16.45
C LEU A 22 9.23 30.61 16.90
N ASP A 23 8.87 31.78 17.45
CA ASP A 23 7.49 32.02 17.90
C ASP A 23 6.46 31.93 16.78
N ASP A 24 6.81 32.42 15.58
CA ASP A 24 5.94 32.37 14.40
C ASP A 24 5.84 30.93 13.88
N HIS A 25 6.98 30.23 13.74
CA HIS A 25 7.03 28.83 13.34
C HIS A 25 6.16 27.92 14.24
N LEU A 26 6.29 28.04 15.56
CA LEU A 26 5.50 27.24 16.51
C LEU A 26 4.00 27.47 16.34
N ARG A 27 3.55 28.73 16.16
CA ARG A 27 2.15 29.04 15.93
C ARG A 27 1.62 28.58 14.58
N ASP A 28 2.40 28.75 13.52
CA ASP A 28 2.02 28.33 12.17
C ASP A 28 1.93 26.81 12.07
N VAL A 29 2.90 26.08 12.62
CA VAL A 29 2.86 24.60 12.71
C VAL A 29 1.67 24.13 13.54
N ALA A 30 1.39 24.78 14.69
CA ALA A 30 0.26 24.41 15.53
C ALA A 30 -1.08 24.60 14.81
N LYS A 31 -1.24 25.71 14.08
CA LYS A 31 -2.44 25.98 13.30
C LYS A 31 -2.64 24.93 12.19
N LEU A 32 -1.61 24.68 11.39
CA LEU A 32 -1.66 23.68 10.33
C LEU A 32 -1.93 22.26 10.87
N ALA A 33 -1.25 21.87 11.94
CA ALA A 33 -1.45 20.56 12.55
C ALA A 33 -2.88 20.39 13.09
N ALA A 34 -3.47 21.44 13.67
CA ALA A 34 -4.87 21.43 14.11
C ALA A 34 -5.84 21.27 12.95
N GLU A 35 -5.62 21.99 11.84
CA GLU A 35 -6.42 21.86 10.60
C GLU A 35 -6.35 20.42 10.05
N PHE A 36 -5.18 19.80 10.02
CA PHE A 36 -4.99 18.43 9.58
C PHE A 36 -5.64 17.38 10.49
N ALA A 37 -5.77 17.70 11.78
CA ALA A 37 -6.34 16.81 12.79
C ALA A 37 -7.79 17.15 13.17
N ASP A 38 -8.48 17.98 12.40
CA ASP A 38 -9.83 18.50 12.73
C ASP A 38 -10.83 17.39 13.07
N LEU A 39 -10.79 16.27 12.33
CA LEU A 39 -11.69 15.14 12.52
C LEU A 39 -11.39 14.27 13.76
N PHE A 40 -10.16 14.30 14.29
CA PHE A 40 -9.73 13.31 15.27
C PHE A 40 -8.94 13.86 16.47
N GLY A 41 -8.65 15.18 16.53
CA GLY A 41 -7.96 15.75 17.69
C GLY A 41 -7.22 17.05 17.44
N ALA A 42 -7.90 18.08 16.92
CA ALA A 42 -7.32 19.39 16.62
C ALA A 42 -6.56 20.01 17.80
N ASP A 43 -7.13 20.00 19.01
CA ASP A 43 -6.50 20.58 20.21
C ASP A 43 -5.19 19.85 20.58
N TRP A 44 -5.15 18.54 20.38
CA TRP A 44 -3.96 17.72 20.62
C TRP A 44 -2.85 18.03 19.62
N ALA A 45 -3.20 18.12 18.34
CA ALA A 45 -2.27 18.45 17.28
C ALA A 45 -1.76 19.89 17.41
N HIS A 46 -2.64 20.84 17.75
CA HIS A 46 -2.26 22.22 18.06
C HIS A 46 -1.22 22.28 19.18
N THR A 47 -1.50 21.60 20.30
CA THR A 47 -0.59 21.61 21.46
C THR A 47 0.74 20.95 21.12
N ALA A 48 0.73 19.85 20.36
CA ALA A 48 1.95 19.22 19.87
C ALA A 48 2.75 20.20 18.99
N GLY A 49 2.08 20.95 18.08
CA GLY A 49 2.70 21.95 17.22
C GLY A 49 3.31 23.11 18.01
N ILE A 50 2.63 23.63 19.03
CA ILE A 50 3.18 24.70 19.90
C ILE A 50 4.42 24.22 20.66
N TRP A 51 4.49 22.96 21.07
CA TRP A 51 5.56 22.48 21.95
C TRP A 51 6.64 21.63 21.27
N HIS A 52 6.52 21.30 19.99
CA HIS A 52 7.45 20.35 19.33
C HIS A 52 8.91 20.84 19.39
N ASP A 53 9.12 22.12 19.21
CA ASP A 53 10.43 22.76 19.10
C ASP A 53 10.77 23.68 20.29
N LEU A 54 10.14 23.50 21.46
CA LEU A 54 10.47 24.24 22.68
C LEU A 54 11.97 24.18 23.04
N GLY A 55 12.65 23.11 22.68
CA GLY A 55 14.09 22.98 22.90
C GLY A 55 14.94 23.97 22.10
N LYS A 56 14.41 24.59 21.06
CA LYS A 56 15.09 25.63 20.28
C LYS A 56 15.25 26.93 21.05
N TYR A 57 14.52 27.14 22.15
CA TYR A 57 14.79 28.26 23.10
C TYR A 57 16.08 28.09 23.88
N ASN A 58 16.71 26.91 23.89
CA ASN A 58 18.02 26.70 24.52
C ASN A 58 19.07 27.63 23.92
N PRO A 59 19.79 28.47 24.74
CA PRO A 59 20.84 29.34 24.23
C PRO A 59 21.97 28.65 23.47
N GLU A 60 22.30 27.41 23.82
CA GLU A 60 23.27 26.62 23.10
C GLU A 60 22.82 26.31 21.67
N PHE A 61 21.54 26.01 21.50
CA PHE A 61 20.94 25.77 20.17
C PHE A 61 20.93 27.06 19.34
N GLN A 62 20.59 28.19 19.95
CA GLN A 62 20.61 29.49 19.28
C GLN A 62 22.02 29.93 18.88
N ALA A 63 23.02 29.68 19.73
CA ALA A 63 24.44 29.89 19.38
C ALA A 63 24.85 29.00 18.20
N TYR A 64 24.44 27.72 18.21
CA TYR A 64 24.72 26.79 17.11
C TYR A 64 24.15 27.27 15.78
N ILE A 65 22.85 27.65 15.73
CA ILE A 65 22.23 28.19 14.50
C ILE A 65 22.98 29.41 13.98
N ARG A 66 23.31 30.37 14.87
CA ARG A 66 23.96 31.64 14.48
C ARG A 66 25.40 31.49 14.05
N HIS A 67 26.18 30.61 14.66
CA HIS A 67 27.64 30.48 14.41
C HIS A 67 28.02 29.44 13.34
N LYS A 68 27.23 28.39 13.16
CA LYS A 68 27.49 27.35 12.17
C LYS A 68 26.71 27.54 10.90
N THR A 69 26.55 28.77 10.42
CA THR A 69 25.88 29.09 9.16
C THR A 69 24.41 28.74 9.11
N GLY A 70 23.75 28.34 10.20
CA GLY A 70 22.30 28.14 10.29
C GLY A 70 21.63 27.38 9.10
N TYR A 71 22.45 26.94 8.13
CA TYR A 71 21.97 26.36 6.89
C TYR A 71 21.58 24.91 7.11
N GLU A 72 20.32 24.70 7.31
CA GLU A 72 19.75 23.36 7.21
C GLU A 72 19.60 23.03 5.71
N ARG A 73 20.42 22.09 5.21
CA ARG A 73 20.21 21.47 3.89
C ARG A 73 18.83 20.80 3.86
N GLU A 74 18.26 20.58 2.68
CA GLU A 74 16.93 19.94 2.45
C GLU A 74 16.64 18.65 3.23
N ASN A 75 17.63 18.08 3.91
CA ASN A 75 17.54 16.86 4.74
C ASN A 75 17.70 17.14 6.26
N ALA A 76 17.47 18.33 6.74
CA ALA A 76 17.72 18.77 8.11
C ALA A 76 16.84 18.10 9.18
N HIS A 77 15.85 17.34 8.80
CA HIS A 77 14.98 16.57 9.70
C HIS A 77 15.63 15.27 10.23
N ILE A 78 16.90 15.00 9.91
CA ILE A 78 17.63 13.84 10.41
C ILE A 78 18.61 14.33 11.51
N GLU A 79 18.38 13.92 12.75
CA GLU A 79 19.36 14.10 13.82
C GLU A 79 20.68 13.40 13.43
N THR A 80 21.69 14.17 13.04
CA THR A 80 23.04 13.67 12.86
C THR A 80 23.81 13.77 14.16
N ALA A 81 24.69 12.82 14.41
CA ALA A 81 25.54 12.80 15.62
C ALA A 81 26.29 14.15 15.77
N GLY A 82 26.06 14.86 16.88
CA GLY A 82 26.63 16.18 17.19
C GLY A 82 25.64 17.35 17.20
N ARG A 83 24.34 17.15 16.87
CA ARG A 83 23.29 18.18 17.06
C ARG A 83 22.80 18.24 18.50
N VAL A 84 22.41 19.44 18.93
CA VAL A 84 21.78 19.66 20.23
C VAL A 84 20.34 19.09 20.17
N ASP A 85 20.04 18.12 21.05
CA ASP A 85 18.67 17.58 21.19
C ASP A 85 17.71 18.67 21.65
N HIS A 86 16.77 19.04 20.81
CA HIS A 86 15.74 20.04 21.09
C HIS A 86 14.34 19.42 21.23
N SER A 87 14.12 18.21 20.76
CA SER A 87 12.80 17.53 20.79
C SER A 87 12.45 17.02 22.21
N THR A 88 13.45 16.62 23.01
CA THR A 88 13.21 16.10 24.36
C THR A 88 12.71 17.18 25.32
N ALA A 89 13.05 18.46 25.13
CA ALA A 89 12.60 19.55 26.00
C ALA A 89 11.07 19.71 25.97
N GLY A 90 10.48 19.81 24.77
CA GLY A 90 9.03 19.93 24.61
C GLY A 90 8.27 18.69 25.10
N ALA A 91 8.82 17.48 24.86
CA ALA A 91 8.26 16.22 25.35
C ALA A 91 8.25 16.17 26.90
N SER A 92 9.33 16.59 27.54
CA SER A 92 9.43 16.68 29.02
C SER A 92 8.50 17.73 29.59
N TYR A 93 8.37 18.89 28.92
CA TYR A 93 7.42 19.94 29.28
C TYR A 93 5.96 19.45 29.26
N ALA A 94 5.58 18.75 28.20
CA ALA A 94 4.25 18.17 28.07
C ALA A 94 3.93 17.23 29.24
N VAL A 95 4.84 16.33 29.61
CA VAL A 95 4.64 15.41 30.74
C VAL A 95 4.57 16.15 32.07
N GLU A 96 5.40 17.18 32.27
CA GLU A 96 5.37 18.00 33.51
C GLU A 96 4.05 18.75 33.68
N LYS A 97 3.51 19.30 32.59
CA LYS A 97 2.29 20.14 32.66
C LYS A 97 1.00 19.34 32.63
N LEU A 98 0.97 18.24 31.91
CA LEU A 98 -0.27 17.52 31.61
C LEU A 98 -0.29 16.05 32.13
N GLY A 99 0.77 15.61 32.80
CA GLY A 99 0.85 14.24 33.34
C GLY A 99 0.62 13.15 32.31
N VAL A 100 -0.44 12.35 32.51
CA VAL A 100 -0.76 11.22 31.60
C VAL A 100 -1.06 11.71 30.17
N ALA A 101 -1.80 12.79 30.01
CA ALA A 101 -2.05 13.40 28.70
C ALA A 101 -0.75 13.85 28.03
N GLY A 102 0.18 14.40 28.84
CA GLY A 102 1.50 14.81 28.38
C GLY A 102 2.35 13.66 27.83
N ARG A 103 2.15 12.41 28.30
CA ARG A 103 2.86 11.23 27.75
C ARG A 103 2.48 10.98 26.28
N ILE A 104 1.23 11.24 25.91
CA ILE A 104 0.77 11.11 24.52
C ILE A 104 1.49 12.14 23.64
N LEU A 105 1.50 13.40 24.05
CA LEU A 105 2.22 14.47 23.36
C LEU A 105 3.72 14.18 23.29
N ALA A 106 4.29 13.55 24.32
CA ALA A 106 5.70 13.21 24.35
C ALA A 106 6.11 12.23 23.22
N TYR A 107 5.24 11.28 22.84
CA TYR A 107 5.49 10.44 21.66
C TYR A 107 5.63 11.27 20.38
N LEU A 108 4.70 12.21 20.18
CA LEU A 108 4.64 13.07 18.99
C LEU A 108 5.87 13.98 18.95
N ILE A 109 6.10 14.70 20.03
CA ILE A 109 7.16 15.71 20.13
C ILE A 109 8.54 15.08 20.09
N ALA A 110 8.80 14.04 20.90
CA ALA A 110 10.11 13.37 20.89
C ALA A 110 10.40 12.66 19.57
N GLY A 111 9.36 12.33 18.79
CA GLY A 111 9.44 11.60 17.54
C GLY A 111 9.55 12.44 16.28
N HIS A 112 9.25 13.77 16.32
CA HIS A 112 9.00 14.56 15.10
C HIS A 112 10.19 14.62 14.13
N HIS A 113 11.42 14.41 14.58
CA HIS A 113 12.59 14.25 13.73
C HIS A 113 12.97 12.78 13.48
N ALA A 114 13.04 11.96 14.55
CA ALA A 114 13.61 10.61 14.51
C ALA A 114 12.56 9.50 14.27
N GLY A 115 11.29 9.85 14.21
CA GLY A 115 10.16 8.93 14.16
C GLY A 115 9.65 8.53 15.55
N LEU A 116 8.41 8.00 15.59
CA LEU A 116 7.76 7.57 16.84
C LEU A 116 8.65 6.57 17.59
N PRO A 117 8.99 6.85 18.85
CA PRO A 117 9.84 5.98 19.66
C PRO A 117 9.06 4.81 20.26
N ASP A 118 9.76 3.80 20.77
CA ASP A 118 9.23 2.81 21.68
C ASP A 118 9.16 3.39 23.11
N TRP A 119 8.15 2.98 23.88
CA TRP A 119 8.09 3.34 25.30
C TRP A 119 9.21 2.68 26.10
N HIS A 120 9.39 1.36 25.91
CA HIS A 120 10.51 0.59 26.39
C HIS A 120 11.45 0.25 25.24
N GLN A 121 12.74 0.06 25.52
CA GLN A 121 13.70 -0.29 24.48
C GLN A 121 13.61 -1.79 24.19
N GLU A 122 13.16 -2.17 22.98
CA GLU A 122 13.16 -3.56 22.54
C GLU A 122 14.09 -3.79 21.35
N LEU A 123 14.00 -2.97 20.29
CA LEU A 123 14.83 -3.10 19.09
C LEU A 123 15.33 -1.73 18.61
N GLY A 124 16.56 -1.70 18.11
CA GLY A 124 17.15 -0.53 17.46
C GLY A 124 17.99 0.37 18.36
N SER A 125 18.66 1.37 17.75
CA SER A 125 19.62 2.27 18.38
C SER A 125 19.03 3.49 19.08
N GLY A 126 17.69 3.70 18.99
CA GLY A 126 17.02 4.82 19.63
C GLY A 126 16.73 4.55 21.09
N GLY A 127 17.01 5.50 21.98
CA GLY A 127 16.66 5.37 23.40
C GLY A 127 15.14 5.26 23.61
N ALA A 128 14.70 4.47 24.60
CA ALA A 128 13.32 4.38 25.02
C ALA A 128 12.79 5.75 25.45
N LEU A 129 11.55 6.08 25.08
CA LEU A 129 10.93 7.36 25.41
C LEU A 129 10.91 7.57 26.94
N LYS A 130 10.55 6.54 27.69
CA LYS A 130 10.56 6.56 29.16
C LYS A 130 11.89 7.05 29.73
N LYS A 131 13.01 6.50 29.24
CA LYS A 131 14.35 6.89 29.68
C LYS A 131 14.74 8.31 29.26
N ARG A 132 14.34 8.74 28.05
CA ARG A 132 14.57 10.12 27.59
C ARG A 132 13.88 11.15 28.50
N LEU A 133 12.64 10.85 28.93
CA LEU A 133 11.86 11.74 29.81
C LEU A 133 12.38 11.85 31.25
N GLU A 134 13.22 10.93 31.69
CA GLU A 134 13.92 11.01 33.01
C GLU A 134 14.97 12.13 33.04
N ASN A 135 15.56 12.48 31.89
CA ASN A 135 16.55 13.55 31.78
C ASN A 135 15.90 14.91 31.56
N LYS A 136 15.80 15.71 32.62
CA LYS A 136 15.20 17.06 32.59
C LYS A 136 16.15 18.18 32.19
N THR A 137 17.42 17.90 31.92
CA THR A 137 18.44 18.91 31.61
C THR A 137 18.07 19.76 30.39
N HIS A 138 17.51 19.11 29.34
CA HIS A 138 17.08 19.79 28.12
C HIS A 138 15.95 20.78 28.37
N LEU A 139 14.98 20.42 29.19
CA LEU A 139 13.87 21.31 29.59
C LEU A 139 14.38 22.49 30.42
N GLN A 140 15.23 22.23 31.43
CA GLN A 140 15.79 23.28 32.27
C GLN A 140 16.56 24.33 31.45
N LYS A 141 17.38 23.90 30.48
CA LYS A 141 18.09 24.82 29.58
C LYS A 141 17.16 25.63 28.69
N ALA A 142 16.11 25.01 28.14
CA ALA A 142 15.17 25.68 27.26
C ALA A 142 14.32 26.70 28.01
N THR A 143 13.94 26.44 29.27
CA THR A 143 13.12 27.31 30.10
C THR A 143 13.94 28.33 30.94
N ALA A 144 15.26 28.36 30.79
CA ALA A 144 16.11 29.34 31.43
C ALA A 144 15.96 30.76 30.84
N VAL A 145 15.27 30.91 29.72
CA VAL A 145 15.01 32.18 29.02
C VAL A 145 13.53 32.55 29.09
N SER A 146 13.23 33.81 28.76
CA SER A 146 11.82 34.27 28.69
C SER A 146 11.17 33.72 27.41
N ILE A 147 10.16 32.86 27.58
CA ILE A 147 9.32 32.33 26.52
C ILE A 147 7.95 32.98 26.57
N PRO A 148 7.31 33.34 25.44
CA PRO A 148 5.96 33.92 25.45
C PRO A 148 4.95 33.06 26.21
N ALA A 149 4.10 33.70 26.99
CA ALA A 149 3.16 33.04 27.91
C ALA A 149 2.12 32.17 27.15
N ASP A 150 1.73 32.57 25.96
CA ASP A 150 0.81 31.81 25.08
C ASP A 150 1.44 30.49 24.61
N ILE A 151 2.75 30.46 24.38
CA ILE A 151 3.47 29.21 24.00
C ILE A 151 3.57 28.26 25.20
N LEU A 152 3.73 28.78 26.42
CA LEU A 152 3.79 27.97 27.64
C LEU A 152 2.41 27.64 28.23
N ALA A 153 1.34 28.13 27.65
CA ALA A 153 -0.02 27.86 28.12
C ALA A 153 -0.36 26.37 28.05
N ALA A 154 -0.75 25.79 29.17
CA ALA A 154 -1.16 24.39 29.22
C ALA A 154 -2.69 24.27 29.04
N PRO A 155 -3.16 23.68 27.94
CA PRO A 155 -4.59 23.47 27.70
C PRO A 155 -5.13 22.31 28.55
N ASN A 156 -6.44 22.31 28.76
CA ASN A 156 -7.12 21.18 29.38
C ASN A 156 -7.47 20.14 28.30
N LEU A 157 -6.55 19.23 28.00
CA LEU A 157 -6.75 18.19 27.01
C LEU A 157 -7.49 16.97 27.59
N GLN A 158 -8.55 16.56 26.89
CA GLN A 158 -9.28 15.34 27.19
C GLN A 158 -9.16 14.39 26.00
N PRO A 159 -8.70 13.14 26.18
CA PRO A 159 -8.66 12.16 25.09
C PRO A 159 -10.06 11.96 24.51
N PRO A 160 -10.22 12.03 23.18
CA PRO A 160 -11.49 11.76 22.53
C PRO A 160 -11.96 10.33 22.82
N ALA A 161 -13.26 10.07 22.67
CA ALA A 161 -13.85 8.76 22.99
C ALA A 161 -13.12 7.60 22.31
N LEU A 162 -12.72 7.79 21.04
CA LEU A 162 -11.95 6.79 20.29
C LEU A 162 -10.60 6.44 20.96
N ALA A 163 -9.91 7.41 21.52
CA ALA A 163 -8.57 7.21 22.09
C ALA A 163 -8.60 6.59 23.51
N ARG A 164 -9.79 6.50 24.13
CA ARG A 164 -9.96 5.83 25.43
C ARG A 164 -10.00 4.31 25.30
N GLN A 165 -10.26 3.78 24.12
CA GLN A 165 -10.21 2.35 23.83
C GLN A 165 -8.77 1.98 23.43
N ALA A 166 -8.21 0.98 24.13
CA ALA A 166 -6.81 0.57 23.95
C ALA A 166 -6.50 0.19 22.49
N GLU A 167 -7.45 -0.43 21.81
CA GLU A 167 -7.30 -0.85 20.41
C GLU A 167 -7.12 0.32 19.44
N ASN A 168 -7.72 1.47 19.70
CA ASN A 168 -7.70 2.64 18.81
C ASN A 168 -6.52 3.59 19.09
N PHE A 169 -5.91 3.46 20.27
CA PHE A 169 -4.90 4.38 20.76
C PHE A 169 -3.71 4.53 19.82
N ALA A 170 -3.14 3.43 19.38
CA ALA A 170 -1.93 3.45 18.56
C ALA A 170 -2.13 4.09 17.18
N LEU A 171 -3.28 3.85 16.53
CA LEU A 171 -3.58 4.53 15.26
C LEU A 171 -3.81 6.01 15.49
N TRP A 172 -4.55 6.39 16.55
CA TRP A 172 -4.80 7.79 16.88
C TRP A 172 -3.51 8.58 17.11
N VAL A 173 -2.56 8.03 17.86
CA VAL A 173 -1.23 8.64 18.05
C VAL A 173 -0.51 8.82 16.71
N ARG A 174 -0.55 7.82 15.80
CA ARG A 174 0.04 7.94 14.46
C ARG A 174 -0.62 9.01 13.60
N MET A 175 -1.94 9.15 13.68
CA MET A 175 -2.68 10.17 12.93
C MET A 175 -2.33 11.59 13.43
N LEU A 176 -2.26 11.80 14.73
CA LEU A 176 -1.77 13.06 15.32
C LEU A 176 -0.32 13.34 14.94
N PHE A 177 0.53 12.29 14.99
CA PHE A 177 1.92 12.39 14.58
C PHE A 177 2.07 12.78 13.12
N SER A 178 1.23 12.23 12.25
CA SER A 178 1.17 12.60 10.83
C SER A 178 0.83 14.08 10.64
N ALA A 179 -0.18 14.57 11.35
CA ALA A 179 -0.59 15.97 11.28
C ALA A 179 0.53 16.90 11.74
N LEU A 180 1.22 16.58 12.85
CA LEU A 180 2.34 17.37 13.36
C LEU A 180 3.50 17.40 12.37
N VAL A 181 3.98 16.22 11.93
CA VAL A 181 5.19 16.17 11.10
C VAL A 181 4.97 16.76 9.72
N ASP A 182 3.76 16.60 9.14
CA ASP A 182 3.48 17.23 7.85
C ASP A 182 3.35 18.75 7.95
N ALA A 183 2.75 19.26 9.02
CA ALA A 183 2.67 20.69 9.30
C ALA A 183 4.07 21.33 9.47
N ASP A 184 4.96 20.70 10.23
CA ASP A 184 6.34 21.15 10.44
C ASP A 184 7.13 21.15 9.11
N PHE A 185 7.02 20.08 8.31
CA PHE A 185 7.64 20.00 6.99
C PHE A 185 7.12 21.09 6.05
N LEU A 186 5.83 21.33 5.99
CA LEU A 186 5.22 22.31 5.08
C LEU A 186 5.55 23.74 5.48
N ASP A 187 5.55 24.06 6.76
CA ASP A 187 5.93 25.38 7.24
C ASP A 187 7.41 25.66 6.99
N THR A 188 8.28 24.68 7.26
CA THR A 188 9.70 24.76 6.94
C THR A 188 9.93 24.91 5.43
N GLU A 189 9.23 24.12 4.58
CA GLU A 189 9.33 24.21 3.13
C GLU A 189 8.86 25.57 2.61
N ARG A 190 7.77 26.11 3.14
CA ARG A 190 7.27 27.46 2.79
C ARG A 190 8.32 28.53 3.06
N PHE A 191 9.01 28.44 4.19
CA PHE A 191 10.08 29.36 4.52
C PHE A 191 11.33 29.15 3.66
N MET A 192 11.81 27.91 3.50
CA MET A 192 13.06 27.61 2.81
C MET A 192 12.98 27.72 1.29
N SER A 193 11.82 27.40 0.69
CA SER A 193 11.59 27.42 -0.76
C SER A 193 10.12 27.68 -1.09
N GLU A 194 9.73 28.95 -1.12
CA GLU A 194 8.38 29.37 -1.50
C GLU A 194 7.97 28.86 -2.87
N ALA A 195 8.91 28.82 -3.84
CA ALA A 195 8.65 28.31 -5.17
C ALA A 195 8.27 26.81 -5.15
N LYS A 196 8.89 26.00 -4.29
CA LYS A 196 8.55 24.59 -4.11
C LYS A 196 7.19 24.42 -3.42
N PHE A 197 6.93 25.20 -2.37
CA PHE A 197 5.65 25.19 -1.68
C PHE A 197 4.49 25.56 -2.59
N ASN A 198 4.64 26.57 -3.43
CA ASN A 198 3.61 27.03 -4.38
C ASN A 198 3.31 26.03 -5.51
N GLN A 199 4.11 24.99 -5.68
CA GLN A 199 3.84 23.88 -6.61
C GLN A 199 2.89 22.82 -6.00
N ARG A 200 2.55 22.88 -4.71
CA ARG A 200 1.60 21.99 -4.07
C ARG A 200 0.16 22.46 -4.25
N GLY A 201 -0.78 21.52 -4.17
CA GLY A 201 -2.19 21.84 -3.90
C GLY A 201 -3.01 22.42 -5.06
N GLN A 202 -2.51 22.49 -6.28
CA GLN A 202 -3.26 23.04 -7.42
C GLN A 202 -4.05 21.95 -8.17
N TYR A 203 -4.96 21.26 -7.45
CA TYR A 203 -5.73 20.17 -8.01
C TYR A 203 -7.16 20.57 -8.37
N GLN A 204 -7.74 19.84 -9.33
CA GLN A 204 -9.15 19.95 -9.64
C GLN A 204 -10.01 19.30 -8.53
N SER A 205 -11.23 19.83 -8.34
CA SER A 205 -12.15 19.27 -7.36
C SER A 205 -12.65 17.89 -7.78
N LEU A 206 -12.96 17.01 -6.81
CA LEU A 206 -13.56 15.70 -7.10
C LEU A 206 -14.90 15.83 -7.85
N THR A 207 -15.65 16.93 -7.68
CA THR A 207 -16.86 17.21 -8.46
C THR A 207 -16.54 17.36 -9.93
N HIS A 208 -15.53 18.14 -10.29
CA HIS A 208 -15.09 18.29 -11.67
C HIS A 208 -14.53 16.97 -12.25
N LEU A 209 -13.69 16.26 -11.48
CA LEU A 209 -13.16 14.98 -11.92
C LEU A 209 -14.25 13.93 -12.15
N ARG A 210 -15.34 13.95 -11.37
CA ARG A 210 -16.52 13.12 -11.61
C ARG A 210 -17.20 13.45 -12.93
N GLU A 211 -17.32 14.72 -13.30
CA GLU A 211 -17.89 15.15 -14.61
C GLU A 211 -17.03 14.64 -15.77
N VAL A 212 -15.72 14.84 -15.70
CA VAL A 212 -14.76 14.32 -16.69
C VAL A 212 -14.86 12.79 -16.83
N PHE A 213 -14.97 12.09 -15.70
CA PHE A 213 -15.15 10.63 -15.70
C PHE A 213 -16.48 10.21 -16.36
N ASN A 214 -17.58 10.92 -16.09
CA ASN A 214 -18.87 10.63 -16.68
C ASN A 214 -18.85 10.81 -18.21
N ASP A 215 -18.20 11.84 -18.72
CA ASP A 215 -18.05 12.07 -20.15
C ASP A 215 -17.20 10.95 -20.81
N HIS A 216 -16.16 10.51 -20.14
CA HIS A 216 -15.38 9.37 -20.59
C HIS A 216 -16.23 8.08 -20.64
N MET A 217 -17.00 7.78 -19.59
CA MET A 217 -17.86 6.60 -19.54
C MET A 217 -18.98 6.63 -20.58
N ASN A 218 -19.57 7.80 -20.83
CA ASN A 218 -20.56 8.00 -21.90
C ASN A 218 -19.93 7.73 -23.28
N THR A 219 -18.73 8.21 -23.52
CA THR A 219 -17.98 7.96 -24.76
C THR A 219 -17.69 6.48 -24.95
N LEU A 220 -17.28 5.78 -23.89
CA LEU A 220 -17.08 4.33 -23.93
C LEU A 220 -18.38 3.58 -24.24
N ALA A 221 -19.49 3.98 -23.63
CA ALA A 221 -20.79 3.34 -23.86
C ALA A 221 -21.29 3.50 -25.31
N ILE A 222 -21.12 4.70 -25.90
CA ILE A 222 -21.48 4.96 -27.30
C ILE A 222 -20.65 4.12 -28.27
N ASN A 223 -19.36 3.95 -28.00
CA ASN A 223 -18.44 3.21 -28.87
C ASN A 223 -18.43 1.70 -28.63
N ALA A 224 -19.10 1.22 -27.56
CA ALA A 224 -19.15 -0.18 -27.23
C ALA A 224 -19.96 -0.98 -28.23
N LYS A 225 -19.40 -2.10 -28.71
CA LYS A 225 -20.18 -3.05 -29.52
C LYS A 225 -21.25 -3.73 -28.65
N PRO A 226 -22.48 -3.93 -29.15
CA PRO A 226 -23.48 -4.71 -28.43
C PRO A 226 -22.96 -6.11 -28.11
N SER A 227 -22.93 -6.46 -26.83
CA SER A 227 -22.56 -7.79 -26.36
C SER A 227 -23.10 -8.01 -24.95
N GLN A 228 -23.39 -9.27 -24.59
CA GLN A 228 -23.83 -9.64 -23.26
C GLN A 228 -22.86 -9.14 -22.16
N VAL A 229 -21.58 -9.18 -22.42
CA VAL A 229 -20.54 -8.72 -21.49
C VAL A 229 -20.67 -7.22 -21.22
N ASN A 230 -20.93 -6.41 -22.24
CA ASN A 230 -21.10 -4.97 -22.09
C ASN A 230 -22.43 -4.60 -21.39
N GLU A 231 -23.47 -5.38 -21.58
CA GLU A 231 -24.73 -5.24 -20.80
C GLU A 231 -24.48 -5.51 -19.32
N ILE A 232 -23.74 -6.58 -19.00
CA ILE A 232 -23.36 -6.92 -17.62
C ILE A 232 -22.48 -5.82 -17.02
N ARG A 233 -21.49 -5.30 -17.74
CA ARG A 233 -20.64 -4.18 -17.30
C ARG A 233 -21.46 -2.92 -17.02
N ALA A 234 -22.47 -2.63 -17.84
CA ALA A 234 -23.37 -1.49 -17.63
C ALA A 234 -24.24 -1.68 -16.37
N ASP A 235 -24.71 -2.90 -16.09
CA ASP A 235 -25.49 -3.19 -14.88
C ASP A 235 -24.60 -3.09 -13.61
N ILE A 236 -23.36 -3.61 -13.64
CA ILE A 236 -22.40 -3.46 -12.54
C ILE A 236 -22.13 -1.98 -12.25
N LEU A 237 -21.90 -1.18 -13.29
CA LEU A 237 -21.69 0.26 -13.16
C LEU A 237 -22.90 0.95 -12.52
N ARG A 238 -24.12 0.61 -12.94
CA ARG A 238 -25.36 1.14 -12.37
C ARG A 238 -25.47 0.81 -10.88
N GLN A 239 -25.24 -0.45 -10.49
CA GLN A 239 -25.28 -0.88 -9.09
C GLN A 239 -24.20 -0.17 -8.24
N CYS A 240 -23.00 0.05 -8.79
CA CYS A 240 -21.94 0.82 -8.13
C CYS A 240 -22.38 2.27 -7.86
N ARG A 241 -23.02 2.95 -8.82
CA ARG A 241 -23.54 4.32 -8.66
C ARG A 241 -24.68 4.39 -7.63
N GLU A 242 -25.60 3.43 -7.66
CA GLU A 242 -26.69 3.34 -6.67
C GLU A 242 -26.15 3.10 -5.26
N ALA A 243 -25.17 2.24 -5.09
CA ALA A 243 -24.54 1.97 -3.80
C ALA A 243 -23.75 3.18 -3.26
N ALA A 244 -23.27 4.08 -4.13
CA ALA A 244 -22.55 5.28 -3.75
C ALA A 244 -23.40 6.27 -2.91
N GLU A 245 -24.71 6.17 -2.96
CA GLU A 245 -25.64 6.97 -2.15
C GLU A 245 -25.68 6.56 -0.66
N LYS A 246 -25.20 5.37 -0.33
CA LYS A 246 -25.21 4.84 1.05
C LYS A 246 -24.23 5.59 1.96
N PRO A 247 -24.40 5.50 3.30
CA PRO A 247 -23.49 6.14 4.26
C PRO A 247 -22.05 5.63 4.16
N VAL A 248 -21.11 6.40 4.74
CA VAL A 248 -19.71 6.02 4.95
C VAL A 248 -19.61 4.67 5.66
N GLY A 249 -18.75 3.78 5.18
CA GLY A 249 -18.60 2.45 5.75
C GLY A 249 -17.74 1.50 4.93
N LEU A 250 -17.95 0.21 5.17
CA LEU A 250 -17.26 -0.88 4.48
C LEU A 250 -18.17 -1.44 3.37
N PHE A 251 -17.61 -1.56 2.18
CA PHE A 251 -18.30 -2.12 1.01
C PHE A 251 -17.50 -3.26 0.42
N SER A 252 -18.19 -4.20 -0.23
CA SER A 252 -17.56 -5.22 -1.08
C SER A 252 -18.08 -5.11 -2.50
N LEU A 253 -17.20 -5.33 -3.46
CA LEU A 253 -17.49 -5.38 -4.89
C LEU A 253 -17.04 -6.74 -5.43
N SER A 254 -17.95 -7.70 -5.38
CA SER A 254 -17.71 -9.09 -5.78
C SER A 254 -18.06 -9.30 -7.24
N VAL A 255 -17.09 -9.12 -8.13
CA VAL A 255 -17.27 -9.19 -9.59
C VAL A 255 -16.19 -10.09 -10.20
N PRO A 256 -16.55 -11.08 -11.04
CA PRO A 256 -15.59 -11.91 -11.76
C PRO A 256 -14.61 -11.11 -12.62
N THR A 257 -13.49 -11.73 -12.99
CA THR A 257 -12.52 -11.12 -13.92
C THR A 257 -13.19 -10.79 -15.25
N GLY A 258 -12.84 -9.62 -15.83
CA GLY A 258 -13.45 -9.13 -17.07
C GLY A 258 -14.78 -8.39 -16.90
N GLY A 259 -15.37 -8.34 -15.69
CA GLY A 259 -16.61 -7.63 -15.40
C GLY A 259 -16.50 -6.10 -15.25
N GLY A 260 -15.32 -5.49 -15.49
CA GLY A 260 -15.16 -4.03 -15.48
C GLY A 260 -14.95 -3.41 -14.10
N LYS A 261 -14.44 -4.17 -13.12
CA LYS A 261 -14.22 -3.75 -11.73
C LYS A 261 -13.56 -2.37 -11.57
N THR A 262 -12.47 -2.12 -12.30
CA THR A 262 -11.63 -0.91 -12.13
C THR A 262 -12.41 0.38 -12.38
N LEU A 263 -13.14 0.47 -13.50
CA LEU A 263 -13.92 1.67 -13.81
C LEU A 263 -15.19 1.76 -12.97
N SER A 264 -15.86 0.63 -12.67
CA SER A 264 -17.05 0.62 -11.83
C SER A 264 -16.75 0.99 -10.38
N SER A 265 -15.63 0.52 -9.81
CA SER A 265 -15.19 0.93 -8.47
C SER A 265 -14.76 2.40 -8.43
N MET A 266 -14.16 2.93 -9.50
CA MET A 266 -13.84 4.36 -9.60
C MET A 266 -15.12 5.21 -9.71
N ALA A 267 -16.15 4.75 -10.45
CA ALA A 267 -17.46 5.41 -10.49
C ALA A 267 -18.09 5.49 -9.09
N PHE A 268 -18.12 4.35 -8.36
CA PHE A 268 -18.55 4.34 -6.96
C PHE A 268 -17.78 5.35 -6.14
N ALA A 269 -16.44 5.32 -6.22
CA ALA A 269 -15.57 6.14 -5.40
C ALA A 269 -15.77 7.64 -5.64
N LEU A 270 -15.92 8.07 -6.90
CA LEU A 270 -16.19 9.47 -7.27
C LEU A 270 -17.57 9.93 -6.81
N ASP A 271 -18.61 9.14 -7.13
CA ASP A 271 -19.98 9.50 -6.76
C ASP A 271 -20.15 9.56 -5.24
N HIS A 272 -19.59 8.57 -4.52
CA HIS A 272 -19.62 8.51 -3.06
C HIS A 272 -18.80 9.65 -2.41
N ALA A 273 -17.60 9.93 -2.90
CA ALA A 273 -16.76 10.99 -2.37
C ALA A 273 -17.44 12.37 -2.51
N VAL A 274 -18.03 12.65 -3.67
CA VAL A 274 -18.78 13.91 -3.89
C VAL A 274 -20.01 13.98 -3.00
N LYS A 275 -20.79 12.88 -2.90
CA LYS A 275 -21.99 12.80 -2.06
C LYS A 275 -21.69 13.01 -0.59
N GLN A 276 -20.63 12.40 -0.07
CA GLN A 276 -20.26 12.44 1.34
C GLN A 276 -19.33 13.62 1.70
N GLY A 277 -18.93 14.45 0.72
CA GLY A 277 -18.01 15.57 0.95
C GLY A 277 -16.60 15.12 1.34
N MET A 278 -16.12 14.01 0.73
CA MET A 278 -14.78 13.50 0.96
C MET A 278 -13.74 14.21 0.09
N GLN A 279 -12.48 14.13 0.49
CA GLN A 279 -11.41 14.94 -0.12
C GLN A 279 -10.64 14.22 -1.22
N ARG A 280 -10.53 12.88 -1.18
CA ARG A 280 -9.68 12.11 -2.11
C ARG A 280 -10.10 10.67 -2.26
N ILE A 281 -9.54 10.05 -3.30
CA ILE A 281 -9.67 8.63 -3.60
C ILE A 281 -8.28 7.99 -3.56
N ILE A 282 -8.13 6.90 -2.82
CA ILE A 282 -6.90 6.12 -2.72
C ILE A 282 -7.17 4.75 -3.32
N TYR A 283 -6.56 4.47 -4.47
CA TYR A 283 -6.70 3.20 -5.17
C TYR A 283 -5.50 2.31 -4.86
N VAL A 284 -5.73 1.22 -4.13
CA VAL A 284 -4.71 0.34 -3.58
C VAL A 284 -4.66 -0.96 -4.38
N ILE A 285 -3.50 -1.29 -4.94
CA ILE A 285 -3.28 -2.43 -5.84
C ILE A 285 -2.22 -3.37 -5.24
N PRO A 286 -2.35 -4.70 -5.34
CA PRO A 286 -1.41 -5.62 -4.68
C PRO A 286 -0.03 -5.67 -5.33
N TYR A 287 0.08 -5.43 -6.64
CA TYR A 287 1.32 -5.65 -7.40
C TYR A 287 1.80 -4.43 -8.16
N THR A 288 3.11 -4.21 -8.16
CA THR A 288 3.76 -3.11 -8.90
C THR A 288 3.64 -3.23 -10.42
N SER A 289 3.41 -4.42 -10.95
CA SER A 289 3.21 -4.64 -12.39
C SER A 289 1.89 -4.09 -12.94
N ILE A 290 0.88 -3.91 -12.06
CA ILE A 290 -0.46 -3.46 -12.43
C ILE A 290 -0.62 -1.94 -12.22
N ILE A 291 0.12 -1.41 -11.25
CA ILE A 291 -0.07 -0.03 -10.82
C ILE A 291 0.19 0.97 -11.95
N GLU A 292 1.26 0.77 -12.74
CA GLU A 292 1.58 1.62 -13.88
C GLU A 292 0.44 1.64 -14.91
N GLN A 293 -0.14 0.48 -15.21
CA GLN A 293 -1.25 0.38 -16.15
C GLN A 293 -2.51 1.08 -15.64
N THR A 294 -2.87 0.85 -14.37
CA THR A 294 -4.05 1.47 -13.75
C THR A 294 -3.85 2.98 -13.60
N ALA A 295 -2.67 3.43 -13.16
CA ALA A 295 -2.34 4.84 -13.08
C ALA A 295 -2.39 5.51 -14.45
N GLN A 296 -1.91 4.83 -15.52
CA GLN A 296 -1.99 5.35 -16.88
C GLN A 296 -3.44 5.50 -17.37
N VAL A 297 -4.31 4.54 -17.07
CA VAL A 297 -5.76 4.65 -17.38
C VAL A 297 -6.34 5.88 -16.69
N PHE A 298 -6.06 6.06 -15.39
CA PHE A 298 -6.58 7.21 -14.65
C PHE A 298 -5.98 8.53 -15.12
N ARG A 299 -4.69 8.60 -15.45
CA ARG A 299 -4.08 9.79 -16.05
C ARG A 299 -4.70 10.18 -17.39
N THR A 300 -5.02 9.19 -18.22
CA THR A 300 -5.70 9.43 -19.51
C THR A 300 -7.09 10.04 -19.31
N ILE A 301 -7.77 9.71 -18.20
CA ILE A 301 -9.11 10.22 -17.89
C ILE A 301 -9.03 11.58 -17.19
N PHE A 302 -8.18 11.70 -16.16
CA PHE A 302 -8.20 12.81 -15.21
C PHE A 302 -7.09 13.85 -15.40
N GLY A 303 -6.12 13.59 -16.29
CA GLY A 303 -4.89 14.38 -16.42
C GLY A 303 -3.78 13.94 -15.46
N ASP A 304 -2.53 14.18 -15.87
CA ASP A 304 -1.34 13.78 -15.10
C ASP A 304 -1.23 14.54 -13.77
N GLU A 305 -1.74 15.76 -13.71
CA GLU A 305 -1.68 16.61 -12.52
C GLU A 305 -2.56 16.14 -11.36
N ASN A 306 -3.66 15.42 -11.65
CA ASN A 306 -4.63 14.98 -10.64
C ASN A 306 -4.39 13.55 -10.11
N VAL A 307 -3.45 12.80 -10.72
CA VAL A 307 -3.20 11.39 -10.39
C VAL A 307 -1.76 11.18 -9.93
N VAL A 308 -1.62 10.82 -8.68
CA VAL A 308 -0.32 10.48 -8.07
C VAL A 308 -0.13 8.97 -8.03
N GLU A 309 0.94 8.50 -8.64
CA GLU A 309 1.40 7.11 -8.54
C GLU A 309 2.51 6.99 -7.51
N HIS A 310 2.30 6.15 -6.48
CA HIS A 310 3.26 6.00 -5.38
C HIS A 310 3.57 4.54 -5.05
N HIS A 311 4.72 4.06 -5.50
CA HIS A 311 5.25 2.73 -5.17
C HIS A 311 6.79 2.71 -5.22
N SER A 312 7.41 1.57 -4.82
CA SER A 312 8.87 1.44 -4.72
C SER A 312 9.60 1.42 -6.07
N ASN A 313 8.91 1.07 -7.17
CA ASN A 313 9.51 0.83 -8.50
C ASN A 313 9.15 1.91 -9.54
N THR A 314 8.89 3.14 -9.12
CA THR A 314 8.58 4.24 -10.07
C THR A 314 9.71 4.42 -11.08
N ASP A 315 9.38 4.43 -12.38
CA ASP A 315 10.33 4.58 -13.48
C ASP A 315 11.03 5.95 -13.40
N PRO A 316 12.37 6.00 -13.26
CA PRO A 316 13.09 7.28 -13.17
C PRO A 316 13.00 8.15 -14.43
N ASP A 317 12.90 7.53 -15.62
CA ASP A 317 12.77 8.25 -16.87
C ASP A 317 11.36 8.88 -17.02
N LYS A 318 10.34 8.24 -16.41
CA LYS A 318 9.02 8.84 -16.21
C LYS A 318 9.06 9.90 -15.10
N ALA A 319 9.80 9.66 -14.02
CA ALA A 319 9.96 10.60 -12.91
C ALA A 319 10.68 11.91 -13.32
N GLU A 320 11.55 11.89 -14.33
CA GLU A 320 12.11 13.11 -14.94
C GLU A 320 11.07 13.91 -15.75
N LYS A 321 10.05 13.23 -16.28
CA LYS A 321 8.89 13.84 -16.94
C LYS A 321 7.72 14.09 -15.98
N GLU A 322 7.73 13.48 -14.79
CA GLU A 322 6.75 13.75 -13.75
C GLU A 322 6.81 15.22 -13.34
N ASN A 323 5.65 15.85 -13.32
CA ASN A 323 5.48 17.17 -12.77
C ASN A 323 6.04 17.22 -11.34
N ALA A 324 6.78 18.27 -11.00
CA ALA A 324 7.32 18.50 -9.67
C ALA A 324 6.23 18.41 -8.58
N GLN A 325 5.01 18.82 -8.89
CA GLN A 325 3.81 18.70 -8.06
C GLN A 325 3.49 17.24 -7.69
N SER A 326 3.51 16.32 -8.66
CA SER A 326 3.24 14.90 -8.42
C SER A 326 4.28 14.28 -7.47
N ARG A 327 5.55 14.62 -7.62
CA ARG A 327 6.62 14.18 -6.69
C ARG A 327 6.41 14.68 -5.27
N LEU A 328 6.01 15.94 -5.11
CA LEU A 328 5.70 16.53 -3.81
C LEU A 328 4.49 15.85 -3.15
N ALA A 329 3.47 15.55 -3.94
CA ALA A 329 2.28 14.87 -3.45
C ALA A 329 2.53 13.41 -3.01
N THR A 330 3.58 12.74 -3.49
CA THR A 330 3.94 11.41 -2.97
C THR A 330 4.40 11.45 -1.51
N GLU A 331 4.86 12.60 -1.02
CA GLU A 331 5.34 12.75 0.36
C GLU A 331 4.20 12.68 1.37
N ASN A 332 3.07 13.34 1.09
CA ASN A 332 1.94 13.47 2.03
C ASN A 332 0.57 13.06 1.48
N TRP A 333 0.45 12.70 0.19
CA TRP A 333 -0.79 12.28 -0.46
C TRP A 333 -1.89 13.36 -0.45
N ASP A 334 -1.54 14.59 -0.71
CA ASP A 334 -2.50 15.70 -0.78
C ASP A 334 -3.28 15.78 -2.11
N ALA A 335 -2.99 14.94 -3.09
CA ALA A 335 -3.67 14.88 -4.38
C ALA A 335 -5.07 14.23 -4.31
N PRO A 336 -5.98 14.54 -5.26
CA PRO A 336 -7.35 13.99 -5.27
C PRO A 336 -7.42 12.50 -5.60
N ILE A 337 -6.50 11.98 -6.42
CA ILE A 337 -6.43 10.57 -6.79
C ILE A 337 -5.03 10.03 -6.53
N ILE A 338 -4.93 9.06 -5.64
CA ILE A 338 -3.68 8.37 -5.30
C ILE A 338 -3.78 6.93 -5.78
N VAL A 339 -2.83 6.46 -6.57
CA VAL A 339 -2.69 5.05 -6.96
C VAL A 339 -1.45 4.50 -6.26
N THR A 340 -1.62 3.49 -5.43
CA THR A 340 -0.54 2.96 -4.59
C THR A 340 -0.59 1.44 -4.45
N THR A 341 0.46 0.84 -3.88
CA THR A 341 0.48 -0.59 -3.59
C THR A 341 -0.06 -0.90 -2.19
N SER A 342 -0.60 -2.14 -2.01
CA SER A 342 -0.99 -2.64 -0.67
C SER A 342 0.17 -2.56 0.32
N VAL A 343 1.40 -2.85 -0.12
CA VAL A 343 2.62 -2.72 0.70
C VAL A 343 2.81 -1.28 1.17
N GLN A 344 2.79 -0.32 0.24
CA GLN A 344 2.99 1.10 0.58
C GLN A 344 1.87 1.63 1.48
N TYR A 345 0.61 1.25 1.23
CA TYR A 345 -0.54 1.67 2.01
C TYR A 345 -0.47 1.14 3.45
N PHE A 346 -0.39 -0.18 3.64
CA PHE A 346 -0.42 -0.77 4.97
C PHE A 346 0.88 -0.54 5.75
N GLU A 347 2.07 -0.62 5.13
CA GLU A 347 3.32 -0.28 5.83
C GLU A 347 3.37 1.19 6.28
N SER A 348 2.68 2.12 5.59
CA SER A 348 2.56 3.49 6.06
C SER A 348 1.70 3.58 7.32
N LEU A 349 0.58 2.86 7.39
CA LEU A 349 -0.32 2.82 8.56
C LEU A 349 0.35 2.25 9.83
N PHE A 350 1.37 1.41 9.68
CA PHE A 350 2.17 0.87 10.79
C PHE A 350 3.54 1.53 10.94
N ALA A 351 3.84 2.57 10.15
CA ALA A 351 5.13 3.25 10.18
C ALA A 351 5.39 3.99 11.49
N ALA A 352 6.67 4.20 11.76
CA ALA A 352 7.16 5.08 12.82
C ALA A 352 8.00 6.24 12.27
N ARG A 353 8.63 6.09 11.08
CA ARG A 353 9.48 7.12 10.47
C ARG A 353 8.63 8.30 9.97
N THR A 354 9.13 9.53 10.20
CA THR A 354 8.46 10.78 9.80
C THR A 354 8.05 10.80 8.34
N SER A 355 8.97 10.53 7.42
CA SER A 355 8.72 10.54 5.97
C SER A 355 7.62 9.55 5.51
N ARG A 356 7.41 8.45 6.23
CA ARG A 356 6.33 7.50 5.94
C ARG A 356 5.02 7.87 6.61
N CYS A 357 5.07 8.56 7.75
CA CYS A 357 3.89 8.96 8.51
C CYS A 357 3.21 10.22 7.96
N ARG A 358 3.92 11.14 7.28
CA ARG A 358 3.39 12.42 6.76
C ARG A 358 2.05 12.31 6.02
N LYS A 359 1.78 11.21 5.39
CA LYS A 359 0.59 10.98 4.54
C LYS A 359 -0.64 10.46 5.28
N LEU A 360 -0.51 10.01 6.55
CA LEU A 360 -1.59 9.27 7.21
C LEU A 360 -2.82 10.12 7.48
N HIS A 361 -2.65 11.38 7.91
CA HIS A 361 -3.78 12.28 8.15
C HIS A 361 -4.61 12.51 6.89
N ASN A 362 -3.98 12.42 5.71
CA ASN A 362 -4.63 12.51 4.41
C ASN A 362 -5.38 11.22 3.97
N ILE A 363 -5.31 10.14 4.76
CA ILE A 363 -6.19 8.98 4.58
C ILE A 363 -7.57 9.26 5.20
N ALA A 364 -7.66 10.11 6.23
CA ALA A 364 -8.94 10.52 6.79
C ALA A 364 -9.79 11.22 5.72
N ASN A 365 -11.12 11.07 5.84
CA ASN A 365 -12.10 11.66 4.93
C ASN A 365 -11.85 11.31 3.45
N SER A 366 -11.59 10.02 3.16
CA SER A 366 -11.31 9.52 1.81
C SER A 366 -12.08 8.25 1.47
N VAL A 367 -12.16 7.95 0.16
CA VAL A 367 -12.58 6.63 -0.34
C VAL A 367 -11.33 5.83 -0.66
N VAL A 368 -11.20 4.64 -0.07
CA VAL A 368 -10.10 3.70 -0.31
C VAL A 368 -10.64 2.50 -1.06
N VAL A 369 -10.21 2.29 -2.30
CA VAL A 369 -10.51 1.09 -3.08
C VAL A 369 -9.36 0.12 -2.93
N LEU A 370 -9.60 -1.03 -2.31
CA LEU A 370 -8.64 -2.13 -2.14
C LEU A 370 -8.91 -3.17 -3.23
N ASP A 371 -8.11 -3.14 -4.28
CA ASP A 371 -8.26 -4.10 -5.38
C ASP A 371 -7.59 -5.43 -5.05
N GLU A 372 -8.17 -6.54 -5.54
CA GLU A 372 -7.75 -7.92 -5.29
C GLU A 372 -7.54 -8.20 -3.78
N THR A 373 -8.56 -7.91 -2.96
CA THR A 373 -8.52 -7.99 -1.50
C THR A 373 -8.16 -9.39 -0.96
N GLN A 374 -8.41 -10.46 -1.71
CA GLN A 374 -8.01 -11.83 -1.35
C GLN A 374 -6.49 -12.01 -1.25
N LEU A 375 -5.71 -11.07 -1.79
CA LEU A 375 -4.23 -11.10 -1.73
C LEU A 375 -3.66 -10.39 -0.48
N LEU A 376 -4.50 -9.98 0.47
CA LEU A 376 -4.02 -9.51 1.77
C LEU A 376 -3.19 -10.59 2.46
N PRO A 377 -1.99 -10.25 2.98
CA PRO A 377 -1.09 -11.25 3.57
C PRO A 377 -1.70 -11.86 4.84
N PRO A 378 -1.95 -13.18 4.86
CA PRO A 378 -2.61 -13.82 6.00
C PRO A 378 -1.81 -13.69 7.31
N GLU A 379 -0.48 -13.63 7.23
CA GLU A 379 0.42 -13.49 8.38
C GLU A 379 0.31 -12.13 9.09
N HIS A 380 -0.30 -11.12 8.44
CA HIS A 380 -0.57 -9.78 8.97
C HIS A 380 -2.06 -9.44 8.96
N LEU A 381 -2.94 -10.41 8.71
CA LEU A 381 -4.36 -10.16 8.48
C LEU A 381 -5.04 -9.52 9.69
N LYS A 382 -4.75 -10.00 10.91
CA LYS A 382 -5.36 -9.49 12.16
C LYS A 382 -5.08 -8.00 12.39
N PRO A 383 -3.84 -7.49 12.36
CA PRO A 383 -3.58 -6.05 12.47
C PRO A 383 -4.14 -5.23 11.29
N ILE A 384 -4.16 -5.78 10.07
CA ILE A 384 -4.74 -5.12 8.90
C ILE A 384 -6.25 -4.92 9.08
N LEU A 385 -7.01 -5.97 9.43
CA LEU A 385 -8.45 -5.87 9.64
C LEU A 385 -8.81 -4.91 10.79
N ARG A 386 -7.98 -4.87 11.84
CA ARG A 386 -8.16 -3.92 12.93
C ARG A 386 -8.05 -2.47 12.45
N VAL A 387 -6.97 -2.13 11.75
CA VAL A 387 -6.78 -0.75 11.25
C VAL A 387 -7.85 -0.36 10.23
N MET A 388 -8.33 -1.29 9.41
CA MET A 388 -9.43 -1.04 8.48
C MET A 388 -10.74 -0.70 9.22
N ARG A 389 -11.11 -1.44 10.28
CA ARG A 389 -12.27 -1.11 11.12
C ARG A 389 -12.14 0.29 11.71
N GLN A 390 -10.97 0.61 12.27
CA GLN A 390 -10.72 1.91 12.90
C GLN A 390 -10.85 3.07 11.91
N LEU A 391 -10.31 2.92 10.69
CA LEU A 391 -10.40 3.94 9.64
C LEU A 391 -11.85 4.24 9.27
N SER A 392 -12.68 3.22 9.08
CA SER A 392 -14.10 3.43 8.74
C SER A 392 -14.90 3.96 9.93
N ALA A 393 -14.65 3.46 11.15
CA ALA A 393 -15.42 3.84 12.32
C ALA A 393 -15.12 5.27 12.84
N HIS A 394 -13.86 5.74 12.70
CA HIS A 394 -13.41 6.94 13.42
C HIS A 394 -12.80 8.03 12.53
N TYR A 395 -12.46 7.74 11.27
CA TYR A 395 -11.75 8.69 10.40
C TYR A 395 -12.50 9.00 9.09
N ARG A 396 -13.80 8.70 9.04
CA ARG A 396 -14.64 8.91 7.85
C ARG A 396 -14.04 8.31 6.58
N VAL A 397 -13.51 7.10 6.65
CA VAL A 397 -12.96 6.39 5.50
C VAL A 397 -13.97 5.38 4.98
N THR A 398 -14.43 5.54 3.75
CA THR A 398 -15.15 4.48 3.06
C THR A 398 -14.16 3.55 2.41
N GLN A 399 -14.29 2.24 2.64
CA GLN A 399 -13.41 1.24 2.05
C GLN A 399 -14.20 0.28 1.16
N VAL A 400 -13.72 0.08 -0.07
CA VAL A 400 -14.31 -0.84 -1.05
C VAL A 400 -13.38 -2.02 -1.24
N LEU A 401 -13.83 -3.20 -0.85
CA LEU A 401 -13.13 -4.48 -1.00
C LEU A 401 -13.46 -5.06 -2.38
N SER A 402 -12.63 -4.77 -3.37
CA SER A 402 -12.82 -5.22 -4.75
C SER A 402 -12.14 -6.58 -4.96
N THR A 403 -12.90 -7.59 -5.38
CA THR A 403 -12.37 -8.95 -5.58
C THR A 403 -13.20 -9.75 -6.57
N ALA A 404 -12.57 -10.74 -7.21
CA ALA A 404 -13.26 -11.80 -7.94
C ALA A 404 -13.56 -13.02 -7.06
N THR A 405 -12.88 -13.15 -5.91
CA THR A 405 -12.96 -14.31 -5.02
C THR A 405 -13.07 -13.82 -3.58
N GLN A 406 -14.28 -13.78 -3.04
CA GLN A 406 -14.58 -13.19 -1.75
C GLN A 406 -13.83 -13.88 -0.60
N PRO A 407 -12.85 -13.24 0.06
CA PRO A 407 -12.19 -13.81 1.22
C PRO A 407 -13.09 -13.80 2.46
N ALA A 408 -12.85 -14.74 3.37
CA ALA A 408 -13.57 -14.87 4.62
C ALA A 408 -13.10 -13.84 5.66
N LEU A 409 -13.45 -12.57 5.46
CA LEU A 409 -13.02 -11.48 6.33
C LEU A 409 -14.00 -11.13 7.45
N LYS A 410 -15.18 -11.77 7.54
CA LYS A 410 -16.14 -11.56 8.61
C LYS A 410 -15.63 -12.13 9.94
N THR A 411 -16.12 -11.57 11.04
CA THR A 411 -15.90 -12.12 12.38
C THR A 411 -16.43 -13.55 12.44
N GLN A 412 -15.60 -14.47 12.92
CA GLN A 412 -15.99 -15.86 13.19
C GLN A 412 -16.21 -16.07 14.68
N LEU A 413 -17.27 -16.82 14.97
CA LEU A 413 -17.61 -17.23 16.32
C LEU A 413 -17.37 -18.75 16.46
N ASP A 414 -16.90 -19.16 17.62
CA ASP A 414 -16.84 -20.57 17.98
C ASP A 414 -18.27 -21.15 18.20
N PRO A 415 -18.44 -22.47 18.35
CA PRO A 415 -19.74 -23.06 18.60
C PRO A 415 -20.43 -22.60 19.92
N PHE A 416 -19.70 -21.91 20.80
CA PHE A 416 -20.19 -21.31 22.02
C PHE A 416 -20.52 -19.81 21.91
N GLY A 417 -20.40 -19.23 20.70
CA GLY A 417 -20.65 -17.81 20.44
C GLY A 417 -19.54 -16.86 20.87
N ARG A 418 -18.33 -17.37 21.16
CA ARG A 418 -17.16 -16.53 21.46
C ARG A 418 -16.44 -16.17 20.16
N VAL A 419 -15.85 -14.97 20.12
CA VAL A 419 -15.06 -14.55 18.97
C VAL A 419 -13.81 -15.41 18.84
N GLU A 420 -13.78 -16.25 17.81
CA GLU A 420 -12.61 -17.05 17.42
C GLU A 420 -11.66 -16.24 16.56
N ARG A 421 -12.21 -15.48 15.60
CA ARG A 421 -11.46 -14.58 14.72
C ARG A 421 -12.20 -13.27 14.54
N GLU A 422 -11.60 -12.16 14.96
CA GLU A 422 -12.10 -10.81 14.66
C GLU A 422 -12.00 -10.50 13.17
N GLY A 423 -13.04 -9.96 12.58
CA GLY A 423 -13.14 -9.64 11.18
C GLY A 423 -13.73 -8.27 10.88
N LEU A 424 -14.22 -8.09 9.67
CA LEU A 424 -14.99 -6.94 9.22
C LEU A 424 -16.47 -7.30 9.23
N ASP A 425 -17.21 -6.68 10.12
CA ASP A 425 -18.66 -6.81 10.18
C ASP A 425 -19.29 -5.62 9.44
N ASP A 426 -20.59 -5.72 9.14
CA ASP A 426 -21.36 -4.66 8.45
C ASP A 426 -20.80 -4.26 7.06
N VAL A 427 -20.14 -5.20 6.36
CA VAL A 427 -19.70 -4.99 4.98
C VAL A 427 -20.91 -5.05 4.04
N CYS A 428 -21.19 -3.94 3.35
CA CYS A 428 -22.27 -3.84 2.40
C CYS A 428 -21.84 -4.35 1.02
N GLU A 429 -22.40 -5.48 0.55
CA GLU A 429 -22.17 -5.93 -0.83
C GLU A 429 -22.86 -4.97 -1.81
N ILE A 430 -22.11 -4.52 -2.82
CA ILE A 430 -22.60 -3.61 -3.86
C ILE A 430 -23.47 -4.37 -4.88
N ILE A 431 -23.05 -5.57 -5.25
CA ILE A 431 -23.74 -6.39 -6.25
C ILE A 431 -24.84 -7.23 -5.61
N SER A 432 -26.08 -6.95 -5.94
CA SER A 432 -27.26 -7.57 -5.31
C SER A 432 -27.46 -9.06 -5.64
N ALA A 433 -26.95 -9.55 -6.78
CA ALA A 433 -27.15 -10.92 -7.25
C ALA A 433 -25.83 -11.51 -7.78
N SER A 434 -24.83 -11.61 -6.91
CA SER A 434 -23.48 -12.04 -7.30
C SER A 434 -23.46 -13.45 -7.93
N GLU A 435 -24.25 -14.42 -7.44
CA GLU A 435 -24.33 -15.77 -8.01
C GLU A 435 -24.81 -15.76 -9.47
N THR A 436 -25.87 -15.00 -9.78
CA THR A 436 -26.36 -14.85 -11.16
C THR A 436 -25.31 -14.20 -12.05
N LEU A 437 -24.57 -13.21 -11.53
CA LEU A 437 -23.48 -12.55 -12.25
C LEU A 437 -22.37 -13.53 -12.61
N TYR A 438 -21.98 -14.41 -11.66
CA TYR A 438 -20.98 -15.43 -11.92
C TYR A 438 -21.41 -16.39 -13.01
N GLN A 439 -22.67 -16.86 -13.00
CA GLN A 439 -23.24 -17.73 -14.05
C GLN A 439 -23.26 -17.03 -15.42
N GLN A 440 -23.66 -15.76 -15.48
CA GLN A 440 -23.68 -15.00 -16.73
C GLN A 440 -22.31 -14.73 -17.35
N LEU A 441 -21.26 -14.73 -16.52
CA LEU A 441 -19.87 -14.53 -16.94
C LEU A 441 -19.11 -15.85 -17.10
N GLU A 442 -19.77 -17.00 -17.11
CA GLU A 442 -19.15 -18.30 -17.37
C GLU A 442 -18.63 -18.39 -18.80
N ARG A 443 -17.33 -18.47 -18.96
CA ARG A 443 -16.66 -18.46 -20.27
C ARG A 443 -15.66 -19.59 -20.43
N VAL A 444 -15.50 -20.41 -19.39
CA VAL A 444 -14.51 -21.49 -19.36
C VAL A 444 -15.12 -22.80 -18.88
N ARG A 445 -14.48 -23.91 -19.20
CA ARG A 445 -14.68 -25.22 -18.59
C ARG A 445 -13.47 -25.53 -17.76
N LEU A 446 -13.65 -25.83 -16.49
CA LEU A 446 -12.60 -26.19 -15.54
C LEU A 446 -12.54 -27.70 -15.42
N GLU A 447 -11.53 -28.31 -16.02
CA GLU A 447 -11.27 -29.75 -15.95
C GLU A 447 -10.42 -30.06 -14.71
N LEU A 448 -10.97 -30.87 -13.80
CA LEU A 448 -10.28 -31.30 -12.59
C LEU A 448 -9.55 -32.64 -12.83
N PRO A 449 -8.44 -32.91 -12.15
CA PRO A 449 -7.74 -34.20 -12.25
C PRO A 449 -8.63 -35.35 -11.75
N ASP A 450 -8.43 -36.52 -12.29
CA ASP A 450 -9.17 -37.75 -11.90
C ASP A 450 -9.00 -38.08 -10.44
N ASP A 451 -7.83 -37.77 -9.89
CA ASP A 451 -7.56 -37.77 -8.45
C ASP A 451 -6.56 -36.66 -8.09
N PHE A 452 -6.48 -36.30 -6.80
CA PHE A 452 -5.57 -35.26 -6.33
C PHE A 452 -4.27 -35.81 -5.72
N GLN A 453 -3.95 -37.08 -5.96
CA GLN A 453 -2.76 -37.77 -5.44
C GLN A 453 -1.74 -38.07 -6.55
N THR A 454 -2.22 -38.40 -7.74
CA THR A 454 -1.38 -38.74 -8.89
C THR A 454 -0.80 -37.48 -9.54
N SER A 455 0.53 -37.34 -9.46
CA SER A 455 1.21 -36.22 -10.11
C SER A 455 1.48 -36.53 -11.59
N ARG A 456 1.43 -35.50 -12.43
CA ARG A 456 1.85 -35.56 -13.84
C ARG A 456 3.30 -35.18 -13.95
N SER A 457 4.08 -35.92 -14.74
CA SER A 457 5.47 -35.57 -15.05
C SER A 457 5.54 -34.34 -15.97
N TRP A 458 6.69 -33.66 -15.97
CA TRP A 458 6.88 -32.53 -16.88
C TRP A 458 6.95 -32.96 -18.35
N GLU A 459 7.45 -34.16 -18.61
CA GLU A 459 7.55 -34.77 -19.92
C GLU A 459 6.16 -35.02 -20.52
N GLU A 460 5.27 -35.70 -19.79
CA GLU A 460 3.87 -35.95 -20.21
C GLU A 460 3.13 -34.64 -20.47
N LEU A 461 3.35 -33.65 -19.60
CA LEU A 461 2.71 -32.35 -19.75
C LEU A 461 3.23 -31.57 -20.95
N ALA A 462 4.55 -31.59 -21.20
CA ALA A 462 5.16 -30.95 -22.36
C ALA A 462 4.66 -31.53 -23.67
N GLU A 463 4.57 -32.87 -23.77
CA GLU A 463 4.04 -33.60 -24.94
C GLU A 463 2.58 -33.18 -25.23
N GLU A 464 1.71 -33.14 -24.24
CA GLU A 464 0.31 -32.68 -24.40
C GLU A 464 0.22 -31.22 -24.82
N LEU A 465 1.09 -30.35 -24.29
CA LEU A 465 1.08 -28.92 -24.57
C LEU A 465 1.55 -28.55 -25.97
N GLU A 466 2.27 -29.46 -26.66
CA GLU A 466 2.69 -29.28 -28.06
C GLU A 466 1.51 -29.26 -29.02
N ASP A 467 0.39 -29.93 -28.68
CA ASP A 467 -0.82 -29.97 -29.49
C ASP A 467 -1.55 -28.58 -29.57
N TYR A 468 -1.24 -27.66 -28.67
CA TYR A 468 -1.88 -26.34 -28.65
C TYR A 468 -0.99 -25.27 -29.30
N GLU A 469 -1.56 -24.53 -30.23
CA GLU A 469 -0.88 -23.36 -30.81
C GLU A 469 -0.81 -22.19 -29.81
N ARG A 470 -1.86 -22.03 -28.99
CA ARG A 470 -1.97 -20.94 -28.00
C ARG A 470 -2.34 -21.52 -26.63
N VAL A 471 -1.38 -21.56 -25.74
CA VAL A 471 -1.56 -22.11 -24.38
C VAL A 471 -0.74 -21.35 -23.34
N LEU A 472 -1.34 -21.16 -22.19
CA LEU A 472 -0.68 -20.62 -21.00
C LEU A 472 -0.62 -21.71 -19.92
N VAL A 473 0.58 -21.99 -19.41
CA VAL A 473 0.78 -22.88 -18.26
C VAL A 473 1.26 -22.07 -17.07
N ILE A 474 0.58 -22.20 -15.93
CA ILE A 474 0.91 -21.49 -14.70
C ILE A 474 1.30 -22.52 -13.63
N VAL A 475 2.52 -22.40 -13.12
CA VAL A 475 3.06 -23.24 -12.04
C VAL A 475 3.38 -22.41 -10.80
N SER A 476 3.51 -23.07 -9.65
CA SER A 476 3.67 -22.35 -8.38
C SER A 476 5.13 -22.05 -8.01
N ARG A 477 6.11 -22.76 -8.57
CA ARG A 477 7.53 -22.62 -8.22
C ARG A 477 8.34 -22.16 -9.42
N ARG A 478 9.32 -21.27 -9.17
CA ARG A 478 10.23 -20.75 -10.21
C ARG A 478 11.01 -21.88 -10.90
N GLN A 479 11.39 -22.93 -10.14
CA GLN A 479 12.10 -24.07 -10.69
C GLN A 479 11.21 -24.92 -11.61
N ASP A 480 9.93 -25.12 -11.24
CA ASP A 480 8.97 -25.86 -12.07
C ASP A 480 8.75 -25.17 -13.42
N ALA A 481 8.70 -23.83 -13.43
CA ALA A 481 8.60 -23.06 -14.67
C ALA A 481 9.84 -23.27 -15.59
N ARG A 482 11.03 -23.36 -15.01
CA ARG A 482 12.27 -23.64 -15.76
C ARG A 482 12.32 -25.07 -16.27
N ASP A 483 11.98 -26.03 -15.41
CA ASP A 483 12.03 -27.47 -15.75
C ASP A 483 11.06 -27.76 -16.90
N LEU A 484 9.81 -27.30 -16.80
CA LEU A 484 8.83 -27.45 -17.87
C LEU A 484 9.26 -26.73 -19.17
N HIS A 485 9.67 -25.44 -19.03
CA HIS A 485 10.09 -24.64 -20.20
C HIS A 485 11.25 -25.29 -20.96
N ALA A 486 12.17 -25.96 -20.28
CA ALA A 486 13.31 -26.64 -20.91
C ALA A 486 12.88 -27.85 -21.81
N LEU A 487 11.69 -28.40 -21.54
CA LEU A 487 11.12 -29.51 -22.32
C LEU A 487 10.21 -29.03 -23.46
N MET A 488 9.80 -27.76 -23.44
CA MET A 488 8.90 -27.19 -24.43
C MET A 488 9.60 -26.88 -25.76
N PRO A 489 8.85 -26.85 -26.90
CA PRO A 489 9.38 -26.47 -28.20
C PRO A 489 10.06 -25.09 -28.19
N LYS A 490 11.06 -24.93 -29.08
CA LYS A 490 11.72 -23.63 -29.29
C LYS A 490 10.70 -22.55 -29.64
N GLY A 491 10.85 -21.36 -29.03
CA GLY A 491 9.92 -20.23 -29.20
C GLY A 491 8.83 -20.16 -28.13
N THR A 492 8.78 -21.12 -27.21
CA THR A 492 7.95 -20.99 -25.99
C THR A 492 8.50 -19.90 -25.09
N TYR A 493 7.61 -19.04 -24.56
CA TYR A 493 7.99 -17.98 -23.65
C TYR A 493 8.05 -18.46 -22.20
N HIS A 494 9.02 -17.95 -21.45
CA HIS A 494 9.14 -18.14 -20.01
C HIS A 494 8.88 -16.84 -19.28
N LEU A 495 8.05 -16.86 -18.23
CA LEU A 495 7.77 -15.71 -17.38
C LEU A 495 7.92 -16.07 -15.91
N SER A 496 8.88 -15.47 -15.22
CA SER A 496 9.06 -15.65 -13.78
C SER A 496 9.75 -14.45 -13.12
N ALA A 497 9.78 -14.43 -11.80
CA ALA A 497 10.50 -13.40 -11.03
C ALA A 497 12.04 -13.53 -11.13
N LEU A 498 12.58 -14.53 -11.87
CA LEU A 498 13.99 -14.61 -12.22
C LEU A 498 14.36 -13.79 -13.48
N MET A 499 13.40 -13.09 -14.05
CA MET A 499 13.62 -12.11 -15.11
C MET A 499 13.60 -10.71 -14.50
N CYS A 500 14.50 -9.83 -14.92
CA CYS A 500 14.43 -8.42 -14.52
C CYS A 500 13.16 -7.75 -15.09
N ALA A 501 12.69 -6.69 -14.47
CA ALA A 501 11.43 -6.04 -14.82
C ALA A 501 11.40 -5.58 -16.28
N GLN A 502 12.52 -5.05 -16.80
CA GLN A 502 12.64 -4.60 -18.19
C GLN A 502 12.43 -5.75 -19.19
N HIS A 503 13.13 -6.87 -19.00
CA HIS A 503 13.00 -8.06 -19.85
C HIS A 503 11.57 -8.61 -19.82
N ARG A 504 11.00 -8.71 -18.62
CA ARG A 504 9.64 -9.21 -18.44
C ARG A 504 8.59 -8.38 -19.15
N SER A 505 8.69 -7.04 -19.09
CA SER A 505 7.77 -6.13 -19.79
C SER A 505 7.84 -6.34 -21.30
N GLN A 506 9.03 -6.44 -21.87
CA GLN A 506 9.21 -6.68 -23.32
C GLN A 506 8.58 -8.01 -23.76
N VAL A 507 8.80 -9.08 -22.99
CA VAL A 507 8.21 -10.40 -23.32
C VAL A 507 6.69 -10.38 -23.21
N ILE A 508 6.14 -9.70 -22.20
CA ILE A 508 4.69 -9.54 -22.04
C ILE A 508 4.08 -8.77 -23.22
N ASP A 509 4.72 -7.69 -23.66
CA ASP A 509 4.23 -6.89 -24.79
C ASP A 509 4.28 -7.68 -26.09
N GLU A 510 5.32 -8.49 -26.31
CA GLU A 510 5.42 -9.37 -27.46
C GLU A 510 4.34 -10.46 -27.46
N ILE A 511 4.10 -11.13 -26.32
CA ILE A 511 3.02 -12.10 -26.16
C ILE A 511 1.66 -11.44 -26.48
N LYS A 512 1.38 -10.27 -25.92
CA LYS A 512 0.13 -9.53 -26.20
C LYS A 512 -0.04 -9.20 -27.68
N ARG A 513 1.03 -8.78 -28.35
CA ARG A 513 1.00 -8.52 -29.80
C ARG A 513 0.63 -9.77 -30.57
N LYS A 514 1.31 -10.90 -30.30
CA LYS A 514 1.05 -12.18 -30.98
C LYS A 514 -0.36 -12.71 -30.73
N LEU A 515 -0.87 -12.60 -29.51
CA LEU A 515 -2.25 -12.99 -29.19
C LEU A 515 -3.30 -12.18 -29.99
N LYS A 516 -3.01 -10.92 -30.31
CA LYS A 516 -3.90 -10.08 -31.13
C LYS A 516 -3.85 -10.42 -32.62
N THR A 517 -2.76 -11.01 -33.11
CA THR A 517 -2.55 -11.38 -34.52
C THR A 517 -2.80 -12.87 -34.77
N ASP A 518 -3.35 -13.59 -33.79
CA ASP A 518 -3.62 -15.03 -33.84
C ASP A 518 -2.39 -15.90 -34.15
N GLU A 519 -1.18 -15.39 -33.88
CA GLU A 519 0.05 -16.15 -33.99
C GLU A 519 0.15 -17.26 -32.92
N SER A 520 0.92 -18.32 -33.19
CA SER A 520 1.20 -19.36 -32.20
C SER A 520 1.99 -18.79 -31.00
N VAL A 521 1.48 -19.02 -29.77
CA VAL A 521 2.07 -18.52 -28.53
C VAL A 521 1.92 -19.54 -27.41
N ARG A 522 3.03 -20.15 -27.01
CA ARG A 522 3.10 -21.00 -25.82
C ARG A 522 3.83 -20.27 -24.71
N VAL A 523 3.25 -20.26 -23.51
CA VAL A 523 3.81 -19.54 -22.35
C VAL A 523 3.85 -20.44 -21.14
N VAL A 524 5.02 -20.55 -20.50
CA VAL A 524 5.20 -21.18 -19.18
C VAL A 524 5.51 -20.08 -18.18
N SER A 525 4.67 -19.92 -17.18
CA SER A 525 4.74 -18.82 -16.20
C SER A 525 4.61 -19.29 -14.77
N THR A 526 5.13 -18.50 -13.83
CA THR A 526 4.71 -18.56 -12.44
C THR A 526 3.43 -17.73 -12.24
N GLN A 527 2.92 -17.61 -10.98
CA GLN A 527 1.72 -16.84 -10.64
C GLN A 527 1.76 -15.37 -11.07
N LEU A 528 2.86 -14.90 -11.59
CA LEU A 528 3.09 -13.53 -12.02
C LEU A 528 2.05 -13.02 -13.03
N VAL A 529 1.45 -13.92 -13.82
CA VAL A 529 0.43 -13.57 -14.82
C VAL A 529 -1.01 -13.70 -14.30
N GLU A 530 -1.23 -14.24 -13.10
CA GLU A 530 -2.56 -14.42 -12.51
C GLU A 530 -3.24 -13.07 -12.23
N ALA A 531 -2.49 -12.09 -11.74
CA ALA A 531 -3.02 -10.76 -11.52
C ALA A 531 -2.31 -9.72 -12.40
N GLY A 532 -3.06 -8.78 -12.94
CA GLY A 532 -2.58 -7.56 -13.58
C GLY A 532 -1.93 -7.67 -14.94
N VAL A 533 -1.86 -8.83 -15.51
CA VAL A 533 -1.42 -8.97 -16.91
C VAL A 533 -2.63 -9.24 -17.77
N ASP A 534 -2.90 -8.37 -18.74
CA ASP A 534 -4.01 -8.51 -19.66
C ASP A 534 -3.60 -9.44 -20.82
N MET A 535 -3.91 -10.73 -20.65
CA MET A 535 -3.70 -11.78 -21.63
C MET A 535 -4.96 -12.62 -21.76
N ASP A 536 -5.25 -13.07 -22.97
CA ASP A 536 -6.41 -13.91 -23.29
C ASP A 536 -5.99 -15.14 -24.10
N PHE A 537 -6.08 -16.31 -23.49
CA PHE A 537 -5.70 -17.58 -24.09
C PHE A 537 -6.92 -18.50 -24.28
N PRO A 538 -7.00 -19.30 -25.34
CA PRO A 538 -8.06 -20.30 -25.49
C PRO A 538 -7.91 -21.46 -24.49
N VAL A 539 -6.68 -21.76 -24.07
CA VAL A 539 -6.37 -22.89 -23.18
C VAL A 539 -5.39 -22.43 -22.08
N VAL A 540 -5.72 -22.77 -20.83
CA VAL A 540 -4.88 -22.46 -19.66
C VAL A 540 -4.70 -23.73 -18.82
N TYR A 541 -3.47 -24.07 -18.50
CA TYR A 541 -3.12 -25.13 -17.55
C TYR A 541 -2.68 -24.50 -16.24
N ARG A 542 -3.20 -25.00 -15.10
CA ARG A 542 -2.83 -24.49 -13.77
C ARG A 542 -2.43 -25.63 -12.86
N ALA A 543 -1.18 -25.61 -12.39
CA ALA A 543 -0.76 -26.53 -11.32
C ALA A 543 -1.62 -26.30 -10.06
N MET A 544 -1.97 -27.34 -9.36
CA MET A 544 -2.80 -27.29 -8.16
C MET A 544 -2.33 -26.21 -7.17
N ALA A 545 -3.25 -25.37 -6.73
CA ALA A 545 -3.03 -24.18 -5.90
C ALA A 545 -4.27 -23.87 -5.07
N GLY A 546 -4.29 -22.72 -4.41
CA GLY A 546 -5.50 -22.18 -3.79
C GLY A 546 -6.61 -21.91 -4.81
N LEU A 547 -7.86 -21.94 -4.37
CA LEU A 547 -9.00 -21.71 -5.28
C LEU A 547 -8.99 -20.31 -5.90
N ASP A 548 -8.54 -19.32 -5.16
CA ASP A 548 -8.33 -17.95 -5.62
C ASP A 548 -7.37 -17.88 -6.80
N SER A 549 -6.27 -18.60 -6.72
CA SER A 549 -5.25 -18.71 -7.76
C SER A 549 -5.77 -19.46 -9.01
N ILE A 550 -6.53 -20.54 -8.81
CA ILE A 550 -7.21 -21.27 -9.90
C ILE A 550 -8.20 -20.36 -10.62
N ALA A 551 -9.01 -19.59 -9.87
CA ALA A 551 -9.98 -18.65 -10.45
C ALA A 551 -9.28 -17.50 -11.22
N GLN A 552 -8.15 -17.01 -10.74
CA GLN A 552 -7.37 -15.98 -11.44
C GLN A 552 -6.74 -16.53 -12.73
N ALA A 553 -6.25 -17.77 -12.71
CA ALA A 553 -5.77 -18.46 -13.90
C ALA A 553 -6.90 -18.65 -14.93
N ALA A 554 -8.08 -19.09 -14.48
CA ALA A 554 -9.28 -19.18 -15.31
C ALA A 554 -9.68 -17.82 -15.93
N GLY A 555 -9.47 -16.73 -15.21
CA GLY A 555 -9.64 -15.36 -15.72
C GLY A 555 -8.66 -14.95 -16.83
N ARG A 556 -7.70 -15.80 -17.22
CA ARG A 556 -6.80 -15.61 -18.37
C ARG A 556 -7.23 -16.45 -19.58
N CYS A 557 -8.31 -17.21 -19.44
CA CYS A 557 -8.87 -18.07 -20.47
C CYS A 557 -10.17 -17.46 -20.99
N ASN A 558 -10.28 -17.29 -22.32
CA ASN A 558 -11.45 -16.70 -22.99
C ASN A 558 -11.97 -15.43 -22.29
N ARG A 559 -11.05 -14.59 -21.90
CA ARG A 559 -11.28 -13.41 -21.06
C ARG A 559 -12.28 -12.42 -21.67
N GLU A 560 -12.18 -12.20 -22.97
CA GLU A 560 -13.08 -11.29 -23.70
C GLU A 560 -14.34 -11.98 -24.24
N GLY A 561 -14.46 -13.31 -24.06
CA GLY A 561 -15.61 -14.09 -24.54
C GLY A 561 -15.71 -14.14 -26.06
N LEU A 562 -14.57 -14.15 -26.76
CA LEU A 562 -14.51 -14.12 -28.22
C LEU A 562 -14.52 -15.51 -28.87
N LEU A 563 -14.30 -16.57 -28.10
CA LEU A 563 -14.35 -17.94 -28.61
C LEU A 563 -15.80 -18.33 -28.89
N SER A 564 -16.02 -19.14 -29.94
CA SER A 564 -17.31 -19.74 -30.24
C SER A 564 -17.80 -20.70 -29.17
N ASP A 565 -16.85 -21.36 -28.49
CA ASP A 565 -17.06 -22.25 -27.36
C ASP A 565 -16.40 -21.72 -26.10
N LYS A 566 -16.70 -22.32 -24.93
CA LYS A 566 -16.01 -22.00 -23.68
C LYS A 566 -14.52 -22.35 -23.78
N GLY A 567 -13.66 -21.51 -23.21
CA GLY A 567 -12.23 -21.78 -23.07
C GLY A 567 -11.96 -22.96 -22.15
N LYS A 568 -10.82 -23.62 -22.32
CA LYS A 568 -10.42 -24.81 -21.56
C LYS A 568 -9.43 -24.43 -20.44
N VAL A 569 -9.76 -24.76 -19.20
CA VAL A 569 -8.85 -24.62 -18.05
C VAL A 569 -8.61 -25.99 -17.44
N VAL A 570 -7.36 -26.44 -17.38
CA VAL A 570 -6.97 -27.75 -16.84
C VAL A 570 -6.21 -27.57 -15.54
N VAL A 571 -6.73 -28.13 -14.45
CA VAL A 571 -6.01 -28.24 -13.18
C VAL A 571 -5.24 -29.55 -13.14
N PHE A 572 -3.97 -29.49 -12.82
CA PHE A 572 -3.12 -30.69 -12.74
C PHE A 572 -2.28 -30.71 -11.45
N ILE A 573 -1.90 -31.91 -11.02
CA ILE A 573 -1.03 -32.10 -9.85
C ILE A 573 0.43 -32.08 -10.31
N PRO A 574 1.25 -31.12 -9.87
CA PRO A 574 2.65 -31.02 -10.26
C PRO A 574 3.51 -32.12 -9.62
N PRO A 575 4.66 -32.50 -10.21
CA PRO A 575 5.55 -33.55 -9.66
C PRO A 575 6.04 -33.27 -8.24
N LYS A 576 6.12 -32.01 -7.88
CA LYS A 576 6.56 -31.56 -6.54
C LYS A 576 5.55 -30.60 -5.94
N PRO A 577 5.04 -30.85 -4.73
CA PRO A 577 4.08 -29.95 -4.07
C PRO A 577 4.72 -28.62 -3.69
N SER A 578 3.90 -27.58 -3.62
CA SER A 578 4.26 -26.30 -3.05
C SER A 578 4.50 -26.43 -1.53
N ARG A 579 5.26 -25.50 -0.95
CA ARG A 579 5.58 -25.46 0.48
C ARG A 579 5.14 -24.15 1.12
N GLY A 580 5.15 -24.09 2.44
CA GLY A 580 4.80 -22.88 3.20
C GLY A 580 3.36 -22.45 2.97
N LEU A 581 3.10 -21.16 2.84
CA LEU A 581 1.76 -20.61 2.62
C LEU A 581 1.10 -21.15 1.35
N LEU A 582 1.85 -21.23 0.24
CA LEU A 582 1.34 -21.77 -1.02
C LEU A 582 0.97 -23.25 -0.91
N GLY A 583 1.70 -24.03 -0.09
CA GLY A 583 1.37 -25.43 0.20
C GLY A 583 0.06 -25.55 0.99
N LYS A 584 -0.10 -24.77 2.06
CA LYS A 584 -1.34 -24.74 2.86
C LYS A 584 -2.54 -24.29 2.04
N ALA A 585 -2.36 -23.31 1.14
CA ALA A 585 -3.39 -22.87 0.21
C ALA A 585 -3.79 -24.00 -0.76
N ALA A 586 -2.81 -24.68 -1.37
CA ALA A 586 -3.06 -25.82 -2.26
C ALA A 586 -3.78 -26.98 -1.53
N GLU A 587 -3.35 -27.33 -0.32
CA GLU A 587 -4.02 -28.34 0.51
C GLU A 587 -5.47 -27.98 0.86
N SER A 588 -5.75 -26.69 1.10
CA SER A 588 -7.12 -26.22 1.31
C SER A 588 -7.94 -26.30 0.02
N GLY A 589 -7.32 -25.98 -1.14
CA GLY A 589 -7.93 -26.15 -2.44
C GLY A 589 -8.26 -27.61 -2.74
N VAL A 590 -7.32 -28.54 -2.48
CA VAL A 590 -7.57 -29.99 -2.62
C VAL A 590 -8.74 -30.42 -1.73
N SER A 591 -8.78 -29.99 -0.46
CA SER A 591 -9.88 -30.34 0.46
C SER A 591 -11.25 -29.90 -0.08
N MET A 592 -11.32 -28.76 -0.78
CA MET A 592 -12.56 -28.26 -1.36
C MET A 592 -12.96 -28.98 -2.65
N LEU A 593 -12.01 -29.43 -3.45
CA LEU A 593 -12.23 -29.99 -4.78
C LEU A 593 -12.24 -31.53 -4.82
N ALA A 594 -11.79 -32.21 -3.75
CA ALA A 594 -11.61 -33.67 -3.75
C ALA A 594 -12.89 -34.45 -4.10
N ALA A 595 -14.06 -33.98 -3.66
CA ALA A 595 -15.34 -34.60 -3.98
C ALA A 595 -15.78 -34.42 -5.45
N LEU A 596 -15.11 -33.56 -6.19
CA LEU A 596 -15.39 -33.21 -7.58
C LEU A 596 -14.32 -33.75 -8.55
N ALA A 597 -13.45 -34.66 -8.08
CA ALA A 597 -12.39 -35.24 -8.88
C ALA A 597 -12.93 -35.86 -10.18
N GLY A 598 -12.20 -35.67 -11.29
CA GLY A 598 -12.57 -36.13 -12.63
C GLY A 598 -13.73 -35.39 -13.26
N GLN A 599 -14.31 -34.38 -12.61
CA GLN A 599 -15.42 -33.60 -13.17
C GLN A 599 -14.92 -32.39 -13.97
N THR A 600 -15.77 -31.99 -14.92
CA THR A 600 -15.65 -30.70 -15.60
C THR A 600 -16.69 -29.75 -15.02
N LEU A 601 -16.23 -28.63 -14.51
CA LEU A 601 -17.06 -27.60 -13.88
C LEU A 601 -17.20 -26.40 -14.83
N GLU A 602 -18.36 -25.78 -14.84
CA GLU A 602 -18.60 -24.56 -15.62
C GLU A 602 -18.11 -23.30 -14.83
N SER A 603 -18.17 -23.37 -13.49
CA SER A 603 -17.66 -22.30 -12.60
C SER A 603 -17.44 -22.84 -11.18
N LEU A 604 -16.73 -22.07 -10.36
CA LEU A 604 -16.62 -22.28 -8.92
C LEU A 604 -17.64 -21.36 -8.22
N PRO A 605 -18.57 -21.91 -7.42
CA PRO A 605 -19.56 -21.11 -6.71
C PRO A 605 -18.92 -20.09 -5.74
N PRO A 606 -19.43 -18.85 -5.62
CA PRO A 606 -18.87 -17.84 -4.73
C PRO A 606 -18.70 -18.29 -3.27
N GLN A 607 -19.64 -19.08 -2.73
CA GLN A 607 -19.59 -19.61 -1.37
C GLN A 607 -18.39 -20.55 -1.15
N MET A 608 -17.95 -21.25 -2.19
CA MET A 608 -16.78 -22.13 -2.11
C MET A 608 -15.50 -21.35 -1.79
N PHE A 609 -15.36 -20.12 -2.29
CA PHE A 609 -14.22 -19.27 -1.96
C PHE A 609 -14.19 -18.87 -0.49
N THR A 610 -15.34 -18.47 0.08
CA THR A 610 -15.43 -18.14 1.50
C THR A 610 -15.07 -19.34 2.37
N GLN A 611 -15.60 -20.53 2.06
CA GLN A 611 -15.28 -21.78 2.78
C GLN A 611 -13.80 -22.16 2.65
N TYR A 612 -13.23 -21.98 1.45
CA TYR A 612 -11.80 -22.19 1.20
C TYR A 612 -10.93 -21.27 2.05
N PHE A 613 -11.22 -19.98 2.08
CA PHE A 613 -10.44 -19.02 2.87
C PHE A 613 -10.58 -19.28 4.37
N ASP A 614 -11.76 -19.69 4.85
CA ASP A 614 -11.95 -20.11 6.24
C ASP A 614 -11.05 -21.30 6.58
N GLN A 615 -11.06 -22.34 5.75
CA GLN A 615 -10.16 -23.50 5.97
C GLN A 615 -8.69 -23.09 5.88
N PHE A 616 -8.32 -22.23 4.93
CA PHE A 616 -6.95 -21.76 4.76
C PHE A 616 -6.47 -20.98 5.98
N TYR A 617 -7.27 -20.02 6.47
CA TYR A 617 -6.92 -19.22 7.65
C TYR A 617 -6.84 -20.08 8.92
N ASN A 618 -7.70 -21.07 9.07
CA ASN A 618 -7.68 -22.00 10.22
C ASN A 618 -6.46 -22.95 10.20
N LYS A 619 -5.84 -23.20 9.03
CA LYS A 619 -4.56 -23.93 8.93
C LYS A 619 -3.34 -23.09 9.34
N LEU A 620 -3.51 -21.77 9.54
CA LEU A 620 -2.43 -20.90 9.97
C LEU A 620 -2.35 -20.88 11.50
N ASN A 621 -1.14 -20.91 12.05
CA ASN A 621 -0.93 -20.86 13.50
C ASN A 621 -1.35 -19.50 14.09
N THR A 622 -1.24 -18.43 13.31
CA THR A 622 -1.61 -17.07 13.71
C THR A 622 -1.81 -16.19 12.48
N LEU A 623 -2.67 -15.19 12.60
CA LEU A 623 -2.89 -14.13 11.62
C LEU A 623 -2.18 -12.80 12.01
N ASP A 624 -1.33 -12.85 13.02
CA ASP A 624 -0.41 -11.78 13.46
C ASP A 624 0.93 -12.41 13.85
N LYS A 625 1.68 -12.89 12.85
CA LYS A 625 2.96 -13.59 13.03
C LYS A 625 4.01 -12.75 13.76
N ALA A 626 3.97 -11.45 13.54
CA ALA A 626 4.93 -10.51 14.10
C ALA A 626 4.54 -9.96 15.49
N GLY A 627 3.33 -10.30 16.00
CA GLY A 627 2.82 -9.81 17.29
C GLY A 627 2.57 -8.29 17.29
N ILE A 628 2.14 -7.75 16.17
CA ILE A 628 1.96 -6.29 16.00
C ILE A 628 0.91 -5.75 16.95
N ASN A 629 -0.19 -6.50 17.13
CA ASN A 629 -1.27 -6.07 18.02
C ASN A 629 -0.82 -6.00 19.48
N GLU A 630 0.01 -6.93 19.93
CA GLU A 630 0.58 -6.91 21.29
C GLU A 630 1.52 -5.73 21.51
N LEU A 631 2.39 -5.44 20.53
CA LEU A 631 3.31 -4.30 20.58
C LEU A 631 2.59 -2.93 20.62
N LEU A 632 1.41 -2.85 20.00
CA LEU A 632 0.64 -1.60 19.87
C LEU A 632 -0.52 -1.49 20.87
N MET A 633 -0.84 -2.56 21.56
CA MET A 633 -1.87 -2.63 22.58
C MET A 633 -1.38 -3.54 23.72
N PRO A 634 -0.34 -3.11 24.46
CA PRO A 634 0.18 -3.91 25.56
C PRO A 634 -0.89 -4.05 26.66
N ASP A 635 -0.94 -5.23 27.25
CA ASP A 635 -1.91 -5.56 28.29
C ASP A 635 -1.89 -4.53 29.43
N ASN A 636 -3.05 -3.94 29.69
CA ASN A 636 -3.36 -3.10 30.85
C ASN A 636 -2.63 -1.75 31.00
N GLN A 637 -1.85 -1.27 30.03
CA GLN A 637 -1.20 0.04 30.13
C GLN A 637 -1.42 0.89 28.86
N LEU A 638 -2.50 1.65 28.88
CA LEU A 638 -2.76 2.64 27.84
C LEU A 638 -1.55 3.58 27.72
N GLY A 639 -0.89 3.58 26.57
CA GLY A 639 0.24 4.46 26.28
C GLY A 639 1.64 3.83 26.28
N ASP A 640 1.80 2.55 26.59
CA ASP A 640 3.12 1.88 26.57
C ASP A 640 3.41 1.20 25.21
N CYS A 641 3.10 1.89 24.10
CA CYS A 641 3.24 1.34 22.74
C CYS A 641 4.70 1.25 22.28
N GLN A 642 5.02 0.19 21.52
CA GLN A 642 6.31 -0.05 20.91
C GLN A 642 6.25 0.29 19.41
N PHE A 643 6.13 1.58 19.08
CA PHE A 643 5.87 2.04 17.71
C PHE A 643 6.99 1.70 16.73
N ARG A 644 8.24 1.90 17.13
CA ARG A 644 9.41 1.64 16.29
C ARG A 644 9.60 0.14 16.04
N THR A 645 9.50 -0.65 17.11
CA THR A 645 9.58 -2.11 17.02
C THR A 645 8.45 -2.69 16.17
N ALA A 646 7.22 -2.22 16.34
CA ALA A 646 6.09 -2.63 15.50
C ALA A 646 6.32 -2.28 14.02
N ALA A 647 6.83 -1.07 13.73
CA ALA A 647 7.13 -0.65 12.36
C ALA A 647 8.28 -1.45 11.71
N LEU A 648 9.24 -1.92 12.49
CA LEU A 648 10.33 -2.77 12.00
C LEU A 648 9.86 -4.20 11.73
N LYS A 649 8.91 -4.71 12.53
CA LYS A 649 8.37 -6.07 12.41
C LYS A 649 7.23 -6.17 11.40
N PHE A 650 6.42 -5.10 11.20
CA PHE A 650 5.38 -5.09 10.20
C PHE A 650 5.99 -4.86 8.82
N ARG A 651 6.28 -5.95 8.14
CA ARG A 651 6.79 -5.95 6.76
C ARG A 651 5.98 -6.92 5.93
N MET A 652 5.33 -6.40 4.91
CA MET A 652 4.54 -7.22 3.97
C MET A 652 5.44 -7.97 2.99
N ILE A 653 6.67 -7.48 2.78
CA ILE A 653 7.72 -8.18 2.04
C ILE A 653 8.80 -8.54 3.05
N GLU A 654 9.00 -9.84 3.30
CA GLU A 654 10.05 -10.31 4.20
C GLU A 654 11.43 -10.09 3.56
N ASP A 655 12.33 -9.41 4.28
CA ASP A 655 13.76 -9.38 3.98
C ASP A 655 14.38 -10.72 4.43
N GLY A 656 14.19 -11.77 3.62
CA GLY A 656 14.86 -13.05 3.84
C GLY A 656 16.34 -13.00 3.47
N ASP A 657 17.04 -14.16 3.50
CA ASP A 657 18.38 -14.31 2.91
C ASP A 657 18.29 -14.13 1.39
N THR A 658 18.10 -12.86 0.96
CA THR A 658 17.94 -12.49 -0.44
C THR A 658 18.98 -11.48 -0.86
N TYR A 659 19.42 -11.59 -2.12
CA TYR A 659 20.42 -10.75 -2.73
C TYR A 659 19.88 -10.14 -4.02
N THR A 660 20.04 -8.83 -4.17
CA THR A 660 19.68 -8.13 -5.39
C THR A 660 20.85 -8.16 -6.36
N VAL A 661 20.64 -8.72 -7.54
CA VAL A 661 21.65 -8.84 -8.60
C VAL A 661 21.25 -7.94 -9.76
N PHE A 662 22.17 -7.15 -10.27
CA PHE A 662 21.99 -6.39 -11.50
C PHE A 662 22.22 -7.29 -12.72
N VAL A 663 21.31 -7.23 -13.68
CA VAL A 663 21.37 -8.01 -14.92
C VAL A 663 21.73 -7.09 -16.07
N LYS A 664 22.84 -7.40 -16.75
CA LYS A 664 23.25 -6.73 -17.99
C LYS A 664 22.36 -7.22 -19.15
N PHE A 665 21.13 -6.74 -19.19
CA PHE A 665 20.11 -7.25 -20.12
C PHE A 665 20.22 -6.61 -21.52
N ASP A 666 20.44 -5.30 -21.58
CA ASP A 666 20.52 -4.53 -22.82
C ASP A 666 21.68 -3.51 -22.75
N GLU A 667 21.88 -2.74 -23.82
CA GLU A 667 22.93 -1.71 -23.89
C GLU A 667 22.75 -0.64 -22.83
N LYS A 668 21.52 -0.22 -22.53
CA LYS A 668 21.22 0.77 -21.48
C LYS A 668 21.61 0.26 -20.09
N ALA A 669 21.36 -1.04 -19.80
CA ALA A 669 21.84 -1.64 -18.55
C ALA A 669 23.35 -1.66 -18.47
N ALA A 670 24.05 -1.92 -19.59
CA ALA A 670 25.50 -1.93 -19.63
C ALA A 670 26.08 -0.53 -19.31
N GLU A 671 25.53 0.54 -19.90
CA GLU A 671 25.92 1.93 -19.66
C GLU A 671 25.69 2.35 -18.20
N LEU A 672 24.53 2.01 -17.63
CA LEU A 672 24.20 2.31 -16.24
C LEU A 672 25.14 1.57 -15.26
N LEU A 673 25.51 0.33 -15.55
CA LEU A 673 26.44 -0.44 -14.74
C LEU A 673 27.85 0.13 -14.84
N ALA A 674 28.34 0.52 -16.02
CA ALA A 674 29.61 1.20 -16.18
C ALA A 674 29.65 2.55 -15.42
N THR A 675 28.52 3.27 -15.40
CA THR A 675 28.37 4.51 -14.62
C THR A 675 28.45 4.20 -13.12
N LEU A 676 27.81 3.11 -12.65
CA LEU A 676 27.85 2.69 -11.25
C LEU A 676 29.31 2.33 -10.81
N GLU A 677 30.06 1.65 -11.67
CA GLU A 677 31.47 1.31 -11.41
C GLU A 677 32.36 2.56 -11.32
N SER A 678 32.08 3.58 -12.13
CA SER A 678 32.91 4.80 -12.17
C SER A 678 32.56 5.85 -11.12
N MET A 679 31.27 6.05 -10.81
CA MET A 679 30.77 7.12 -9.93
C MET A 679 30.36 6.61 -8.54
N GLY A 680 30.17 5.30 -8.37
CA GLY A 680 29.59 4.74 -7.16
C GLY A 680 28.05 4.84 -7.12
N PRO A 681 27.41 4.40 -6.00
CA PRO A 681 25.97 4.27 -5.89
C PRO A 681 25.26 5.62 -5.64
N GLU A 682 24.99 6.35 -6.70
CA GLU A 682 24.18 7.55 -6.68
C GLU A 682 22.68 7.21 -6.67
N ARG A 683 21.87 8.00 -5.95
CA ARG A 683 20.42 7.72 -5.76
C ARG A 683 19.65 7.61 -7.07
N TRP A 684 19.89 8.50 -8.02
CA TRP A 684 19.26 8.49 -9.35
C TRP A 684 19.66 7.26 -10.16
N LEU A 685 20.93 6.88 -10.11
CA LEU A 685 21.49 5.73 -10.83
C LEU A 685 20.91 4.41 -10.28
N MET A 686 20.86 4.27 -8.95
CA MET A 686 20.26 3.10 -8.30
C MET A 686 18.78 2.94 -8.66
N ARG A 687 18.05 4.04 -8.79
CA ARG A 687 16.65 4.01 -9.26
C ARG A 687 16.56 3.50 -10.70
N LYS A 688 17.41 3.98 -11.63
CA LYS A 688 17.41 3.51 -13.03
C LYS A 688 17.80 2.05 -13.14
N LEU A 689 18.75 1.59 -12.32
CA LEU A 689 19.18 0.21 -12.26
C LEU A 689 18.14 -0.74 -11.66
N GLN A 690 17.18 -0.26 -10.90
CA GLN A 690 16.15 -1.09 -10.25
C GLN A 690 15.33 -1.93 -11.25
N ARG A 691 15.10 -1.44 -12.48
CA ARG A 691 14.41 -2.20 -13.54
C ARG A 691 15.23 -3.38 -14.08
N TYR A 692 16.54 -3.38 -13.85
CA TYR A 692 17.48 -4.40 -14.26
C TYR A 692 17.89 -5.32 -13.12
N THR A 693 17.17 -5.29 -12.00
CA THR A 693 17.47 -6.15 -10.85
C THR A 693 16.65 -7.45 -10.88
N VAL A 694 17.27 -8.50 -10.33
CA VAL A 694 16.63 -9.76 -9.98
C VAL A 694 16.97 -10.08 -8.53
N THR A 695 15.97 -10.48 -7.75
CA THR A 695 16.16 -10.92 -6.37
C THR A 695 16.37 -12.43 -6.33
N LEU A 696 17.53 -12.86 -5.86
CA LEU A 696 17.91 -14.25 -5.66
C LEU A 696 17.88 -14.60 -4.18
N TYR A 697 17.49 -15.82 -3.83
CA TYR A 697 17.70 -16.37 -2.49
C TYR A 697 19.18 -16.72 -2.27
N GLY A 698 19.67 -16.68 -1.03
CA GLY A 698 21.05 -16.95 -0.71
C GLY A 698 21.59 -18.26 -1.29
N TYR A 699 20.79 -19.33 -1.30
CA TYR A 699 21.17 -20.60 -1.91
C TYR A 699 21.33 -20.53 -3.44
N GLN A 700 20.72 -19.57 -4.11
CA GLN A 700 20.87 -19.32 -5.54
C GLN A 700 22.03 -18.38 -5.83
N PHE A 701 22.28 -17.42 -4.92
CA PHE A 701 23.32 -16.39 -5.09
C PHE A 701 24.71 -16.92 -4.77
N ARG A 702 24.88 -17.67 -3.67
CA ARG A 702 26.21 -18.18 -3.22
C ARG A 702 26.97 -19.01 -4.26
N PRO A 703 26.32 -19.85 -5.10
CA PRO A 703 27.03 -20.55 -6.19
C PRO A 703 27.51 -19.65 -7.33
N LEU A 704 27.08 -18.38 -7.38
CA LEU A 704 27.48 -17.40 -8.41
C LEU A 704 28.73 -16.60 -8.00
N LEU A 705 29.11 -16.65 -6.71
CA LEU A 705 30.33 -16.05 -6.16
C LEU A 705 31.52 -16.99 -6.34
#